data_373067d5a7d260f465b7a4d30b233310
#
_entry.id   373067d5a7d260f465b7a4d30b233310
#
_cell.length_a   1.000
_cell.length_b   1.000
_cell.length_c   1.000
_cell.angle_alpha   90.00
_cell.angle_beta   90.00
_cell.angle_gamma   90.00
#
_symmetry.space_group_name_H-M   'P 1'
#
loop_
_entity.id
_entity.type
_entity.pdbx_description
1 polymer ?
#
loop_
_entity_poly.entity_id
_entity_poly.type
_entity_poly.pdbx_seq_one_letter_code
_entity_poly.pdbx_strand_id
1 'polypeptide(L)'
;MGPRFLSVFLLFSLPAAFAQSSFSGRCQVTSTPIQVRYEGLTERFGDIVLVCSGAAPGTMLTGNVTLYFPVAVTNRIDANSQTRDAVLSVDTGSGFAPSSIAGLVAQNSISFNGLSFAAPTGSINLKVSGVRGAVSNLGKIPQTQVVASISSPLLVNQASVIVGYTAGGLTATLYSTGITCYGSPAPATSPFSLSDLFAAGTAFASTRLTEGFASAFETRQAGADNGVRFLVKYSGFSANSHLYIPDAVAGSDALVPTAGGDLDAPPAVGQYVPGSNTLVVVRVNGTDATGSGGYAVFPPQGSGPQLLNSVSEVPLTNGSGYAVYEVADANPSVMESAQFPTFFVIPNVTSPAIASESVSLAPVSVAPVGATASATAPIVRFIANNPPTDCTALADCNAKYFPKLFVDASSIQIGAIANSKTMTTQPGYIPIRNASGGLLAWSVILSYQTGSGWLFVDYSSGLGNGSVRVWSDATNLGAGTYQATVTINAGSAGSQTIPLTLTVAPAPPPPPPPPPAVTVSQVLNAATLTQTPLVAGSLATIMGSHLSGKSVSVTFDGAAATLLYTSDTQINLQVPLSLSGKTQSSLVVTADGSSSTPVMVTLAPAWPAIFANGVLNGDNSVNGPGAPTKAGDVLQIFATGIPSGVTVSAQIGGQDSNLRYAGDAPGLLGVQQVNVAVPDGASGAASLILCATPPGGQAYCSTGYQLVLR
;
A
#
# COMPACT_ATOMS: atom_id res chain seq x y z
N MET A 1 -42.82 70.48 -75.70
CA MET A 1 -41.68 69.74 -75.23
C MET A 1 -41.78 69.72 -73.70
N GLY A 2 -42.30 68.71 -73.08
CA GLY A 2 -42.44 68.64 -71.63
C GLY A 2 -41.69 67.43 -71.10
N PRO A 3 -41.09 67.56 -69.98
CA PRO A 3 -40.32 66.45 -69.35
C PRO A 3 -41.25 65.56 -68.54
N ARG A 4 -41.06 64.25 -68.69
CA ARG A 4 -41.73 63.21 -67.97
C ARG A 4 -41.04 63.09 -66.57
N PHE A 5 -41.81 63.24 -65.47
CA PHE A 5 -41.40 62.90 -64.15
C PHE A 5 -41.55 61.38 -63.93
N LEU A 6 -40.47 60.73 -63.58
CA LEU A 6 -40.35 59.34 -63.16
C LEU A 6 -40.39 59.27 -61.63
N SER A 7 -41.53 58.86 -61.06
CA SER A 7 -41.62 58.64 -59.59
C SER A 7 -41.03 57.29 -59.23
N VAL A 8 -39.90 57.33 -58.51
CA VAL A 8 -39.28 56.17 -57.89
C VAL A 8 -39.93 55.96 -56.50
N PHE A 9 -40.69 54.87 -56.36
CA PHE A 9 -41.17 54.40 -55.05
C PHE A 9 -39.97 53.70 -54.30
N LEU A 10 -39.43 54.34 -53.29
CA LEU A 10 -38.50 53.68 -52.33
C LEU A 10 -39.36 52.89 -51.34
N LEU A 11 -39.34 51.54 -51.48
CA LEU A 11 -39.82 50.64 -50.42
C LEU A 11 -38.81 50.61 -49.28
N PHE A 12 -39.12 51.33 -48.20
CA PHE A 12 -38.40 51.11 -46.92
C PHE A 12 -38.88 49.78 -46.35
N SER A 13 -38.04 48.72 -46.45
CA SER A 13 -38.20 47.51 -45.63
C SER A 13 -37.78 47.86 -44.20
N LEU A 14 -38.77 48.09 -43.34
CA LEU A 14 -38.56 48.11 -41.88
C LEU A 14 -38.04 46.70 -41.47
N PRO A 15 -36.92 46.59 -40.79
CA PRO A 15 -36.56 45.32 -40.18
C PRO A 15 -37.65 44.99 -39.13
N ALA A 16 -38.34 43.88 -39.32
CA ALA A 16 -39.18 43.33 -38.27
C ALA A 16 -38.34 43.08 -37.04
N ALA A 17 -38.43 43.95 -36.05
CA ALA A 17 -37.90 43.69 -34.71
C ALA A 17 -38.71 42.49 -34.17
N PHE A 18 -38.16 41.29 -34.30
CA PHE A 18 -38.69 40.14 -33.58
C PHE A 18 -38.61 40.46 -32.08
N ALA A 19 -39.76 40.80 -31.48
CA ALA A 19 -39.87 40.87 -30.04
C ALA A 19 -39.49 39.48 -29.50
N GLN A 20 -38.28 39.37 -28.91
CA GLN A 20 -37.88 38.13 -28.25
C GLN A 20 -38.85 37.87 -27.11
N SER A 21 -39.58 36.73 -27.18
CA SER A 21 -40.49 36.32 -26.13
C SER A 21 -39.68 35.98 -24.86
N SER A 22 -40.17 36.47 -23.72
CA SER A 22 -39.56 36.13 -22.41
C SER A 22 -39.77 34.66 -22.09
N PHE A 23 -38.80 34.06 -21.41
CA PHE A 23 -38.85 32.68 -20.95
C PHE A 23 -39.99 32.47 -19.94
N SER A 24 -41.00 31.68 -20.31
CA SER A 24 -42.16 31.35 -19.49
C SER A 24 -42.10 29.98 -18.84
N GLY A 25 -40.97 29.29 -18.97
CA GLY A 25 -40.75 27.96 -18.39
C GLY A 25 -40.59 27.97 -16.87
N ARG A 26 -40.53 26.76 -16.31
CA ARG A 26 -40.27 26.53 -14.89
C ARG A 26 -38.86 25.97 -14.68
N CYS A 27 -38.24 26.37 -13.58
CA CYS A 27 -36.91 25.88 -13.18
C CYS A 27 -37.03 24.92 -11.99
N GLN A 28 -36.51 23.73 -12.15
CA GLN A 28 -36.27 22.81 -11.04
C GLN A 28 -34.90 23.11 -10.44
N VAL A 29 -34.88 23.42 -9.15
CA VAL A 29 -33.66 23.68 -8.43
C VAL A 29 -33.21 22.41 -7.72
N THR A 30 -31.95 22.05 -7.91
CA THR A 30 -31.32 20.88 -7.30
C THR A 30 -29.92 21.23 -6.82
N SER A 31 -29.38 20.45 -5.90
CA SER A 31 -27.98 20.51 -5.50
C SER A 31 -27.51 19.10 -5.14
N THR A 32 -26.21 18.86 -5.26
CA THR A 32 -25.56 17.69 -4.70
C THR A 32 -24.85 18.13 -3.42
N PRO A 33 -25.47 17.92 -2.23
CA PRO A 33 -24.86 18.33 -0.97
C PRO A 33 -23.55 17.58 -0.74
N ILE A 34 -22.55 18.28 -0.19
CA ILE A 34 -21.27 17.69 0.18
C ILE A 34 -21.06 17.79 1.68
N GLN A 35 -20.13 17.00 2.23
CA GLN A 35 -19.66 17.19 3.60
C GLN A 35 -18.73 18.40 3.64
N VAL A 36 -18.89 19.23 4.70
CA VAL A 36 -18.09 20.41 4.93
C VAL A 36 -17.59 20.41 6.38
N ARG A 37 -16.35 20.87 6.58
CA ARG A 37 -15.76 20.89 7.92
C ARG A 37 -16.40 21.94 8.79
N TYR A 38 -16.87 21.58 9.97
CA TYR A 38 -17.45 22.58 10.90
C TYR A 38 -16.38 23.52 11.49
N GLU A 39 -15.10 23.20 11.39
CA GLU A 39 -13.99 24.10 11.72
C GLU A 39 -13.67 25.07 10.58
N GLY A 40 -14.22 24.85 9.40
CA GLY A 40 -13.80 25.52 8.18
C GLY A 40 -14.20 26.99 8.13
N LEU A 41 -13.22 27.83 7.78
CA LEU A 41 -13.38 29.27 7.61
C LEU A 41 -13.86 29.64 6.21
N THR A 42 -13.70 28.73 5.24
CA THR A 42 -14.01 28.93 3.82
C THR A 42 -14.28 27.61 3.11
N GLU A 43 -15.32 26.94 3.54
CA GLU A 43 -15.72 25.66 2.95
C GLU A 43 -16.41 25.88 1.61
N ARG A 44 -16.05 25.06 0.63
CA ARG A 44 -16.75 25.02 -0.65
C ARG A 44 -18.07 24.30 -0.47
N PHE A 45 -19.15 24.80 -1.08
CA PHE A 45 -20.47 24.19 -1.06
C PHE A 45 -20.73 23.38 -2.34
N GLY A 46 -21.70 22.46 -2.27
CA GLY A 46 -22.18 21.72 -3.42
C GLY A 46 -22.75 22.64 -4.49
N ASP A 47 -22.58 22.26 -5.73
CA ASP A 47 -23.08 23.01 -6.88
C ASP A 47 -24.61 23.10 -6.86
N ILE A 48 -25.15 24.24 -7.26
CA ILE A 48 -26.60 24.49 -7.38
C ILE A 48 -26.95 24.52 -8.86
N VAL A 49 -27.88 23.67 -9.27
CA VAL A 49 -28.33 23.56 -10.65
C VAL A 49 -29.80 23.93 -10.78
N LEU A 50 -30.11 24.82 -11.70
CA LEU A 50 -31.45 25.18 -12.11
C LEU A 50 -31.69 24.57 -13.50
N VAL A 51 -32.53 23.56 -13.58
CA VAL A 51 -32.98 22.96 -14.84
C VAL A 51 -34.28 23.62 -15.27
N CYS A 52 -34.22 24.51 -16.24
CA CYS A 52 -35.32 25.31 -16.70
C CYS A 52 -35.90 24.76 -18.03
N SER A 53 -37.20 24.48 -18.09
CA SER A 53 -37.85 23.89 -19.25
C SER A 53 -39.29 24.34 -19.41
N GLY A 54 -39.90 24.00 -20.53
CA GLY A 54 -41.30 24.28 -20.81
C GLY A 54 -41.59 25.65 -21.43
N ALA A 55 -40.55 26.37 -21.83
CA ALA A 55 -40.71 27.57 -22.64
C ALA A 55 -40.80 27.27 -24.14
N ALA A 56 -41.22 28.23 -24.96
CA ALA A 56 -41.16 28.08 -26.40
C ALA A 56 -39.69 28.11 -26.89
N PRO A 57 -39.32 27.32 -27.91
CA PRO A 57 -37.99 27.36 -28.48
C PRO A 57 -37.57 28.77 -28.93
N GLY A 58 -36.31 29.15 -28.61
CA GLY A 58 -35.77 30.47 -28.98
C GLY A 58 -36.13 31.61 -28.01
N THR A 59 -36.85 31.34 -26.92
CA THR A 59 -37.15 32.36 -25.90
C THR A 59 -35.89 32.76 -25.12
N MET A 60 -35.89 33.99 -24.62
CA MET A 60 -34.79 34.52 -23.78
C MET A 60 -35.08 34.33 -22.29
N LEU A 61 -34.22 33.63 -21.59
CA LEU A 61 -34.20 33.63 -20.13
C LEU A 61 -33.50 34.91 -19.67
N THR A 62 -34.27 35.78 -19.01
CA THR A 62 -33.76 37.06 -18.47
C THR A 62 -34.08 37.15 -16.98
N GLY A 63 -33.22 37.81 -16.22
CA GLY A 63 -33.47 38.05 -14.79
C GLY A 63 -32.20 38.09 -13.95
N ASN A 64 -32.34 37.76 -12.68
CA ASN A 64 -31.28 37.69 -11.71
C ASN A 64 -31.43 36.40 -10.88
N VAL A 65 -30.32 35.89 -10.36
CA VAL A 65 -30.33 34.79 -9.39
C VAL A 65 -29.49 35.23 -8.20
N THR A 66 -30.11 35.30 -7.02
CA THR A 66 -29.42 35.55 -5.75
C THR A 66 -29.53 34.34 -4.84
N LEU A 67 -28.43 33.90 -4.33
CA LEU A 67 -28.30 32.79 -3.38
C LEU A 67 -27.95 33.36 -2.00
N TYR A 68 -28.74 33.01 -0.99
CA TYR A 68 -28.52 33.39 0.41
C TYR A 68 -28.08 32.16 1.20
N PHE A 69 -27.12 32.35 2.10
CA PHE A 69 -26.56 31.30 2.93
C PHE A 69 -26.71 31.66 4.43
N PRO A 70 -26.75 30.66 5.33
CA PRO A 70 -26.81 30.89 6.77
C PRO A 70 -25.48 31.35 7.35
N VAL A 71 -24.44 31.46 6.53
CA VAL A 71 -23.08 31.83 6.89
C VAL A 71 -22.55 32.94 6.00
N ALA A 72 -21.51 33.64 6.43
CA ALA A 72 -20.84 34.64 5.60
C ALA A 72 -20.21 33.96 4.36
N VAL A 73 -20.43 34.56 3.19
CA VAL A 73 -19.79 34.15 1.93
C VAL A 73 -18.35 34.63 1.94
N THR A 74 -17.41 33.72 1.72
CA THR A 74 -15.96 33.96 1.85
C THR A 74 -15.20 33.84 0.53
N ASN A 75 -15.91 33.85 -0.58
CA ASN A 75 -15.31 33.87 -1.92
C ASN A 75 -14.35 35.05 -2.06
N ARG A 76 -13.28 34.86 -2.82
CA ARG A 76 -12.38 35.96 -3.22
C ARG A 76 -13.12 36.94 -4.11
N ILE A 77 -12.93 38.22 -3.83
CA ILE A 77 -13.59 39.28 -4.58
C ILE A 77 -12.55 40.29 -5.12
N ASP A 78 -12.94 41.00 -6.15
CA ASP A 78 -12.23 42.18 -6.64
C ASP A 78 -12.71 43.46 -5.94
N ALA A 79 -12.21 44.62 -6.36
CA ALA A 79 -12.59 45.94 -5.81
C ALA A 79 -14.07 46.29 -6.02
N ASN A 80 -14.76 45.61 -6.96
CA ASN A 80 -16.17 45.80 -7.25
C ASN A 80 -17.07 44.76 -6.54
N SER A 81 -16.53 44.02 -5.57
CA SER A 81 -17.19 42.88 -4.91
C SER A 81 -17.57 41.73 -5.84
N GLN A 82 -16.97 41.65 -7.02
CA GLN A 82 -17.18 40.54 -7.96
C GLN A 82 -16.34 39.34 -7.56
N THR A 83 -16.98 38.17 -7.51
CA THR A 83 -16.27 36.93 -7.18
C THR A 83 -15.30 36.50 -8.28
N ARG A 84 -14.15 35.95 -7.87
CA ARG A 84 -13.13 35.37 -8.78
C ARG A 84 -13.17 33.85 -8.85
N ASP A 85 -13.91 33.20 -7.99
CA ASP A 85 -13.89 31.75 -7.82
C ASP A 85 -15.28 31.08 -7.77
N ALA A 86 -16.37 31.85 -7.63
CA ALA A 86 -17.70 31.34 -7.88
C ALA A 86 -18.15 31.66 -9.32
N VAL A 87 -18.65 30.66 -10.02
CA VAL A 87 -18.94 30.76 -11.45
C VAL A 87 -20.39 30.38 -11.73
N LEU A 88 -21.07 31.22 -12.54
CA LEU A 88 -22.31 30.86 -13.19
C LEU A 88 -21.99 30.25 -14.56
N SER A 89 -22.33 28.98 -14.75
CA SER A 89 -22.25 28.26 -16.03
C SER A 89 -23.63 28.06 -16.63
N VAL A 90 -23.70 28.05 -17.94
CA VAL A 90 -24.93 27.90 -18.71
C VAL A 90 -24.80 26.74 -19.67
N ASP A 91 -25.85 25.93 -19.77
CA ASP A 91 -25.99 24.86 -20.76
C ASP A 91 -27.26 25.09 -21.58
N THR A 92 -27.06 25.32 -22.85
CA THR A 92 -28.13 25.49 -23.86
C THR A 92 -28.36 24.25 -24.73
N GLY A 93 -27.74 23.09 -24.34
CA GLY A 93 -27.83 21.81 -25.03
C GLY A 93 -26.50 21.21 -25.47
N SER A 94 -25.37 21.88 -25.21
CA SER A 94 -24.00 21.40 -25.54
C SER A 94 -23.11 21.18 -24.32
N GLY A 95 -23.68 21.20 -23.11
CA GLY A 95 -22.98 21.11 -21.85
C GLY A 95 -22.76 22.46 -21.18
N PHE A 96 -22.36 22.44 -19.89
CA PHE A 96 -22.13 23.65 -19.12
C PHE A 96 -20.86 24.38 -19.56
N ALA A 97 -21.01 25.66 -19.94
CA ALA A 97 -19.92 26.58 -20.20
C ALA A 97 -19.99 27.79 -19.25
N PRO A 98 -18.84 28.30 -18.72
CA PRO A 98 -18.84 29.48 -17.89
C PRO A 98 -19.44 30.68 -18.62
N SER A 99 -20.30 31.45 -17.92
CA SER A 99 -20.83 32.70 -18.45
C SER A 99 -19.89 33.87 -18.14
N SER A 100 -20.09 34.99 -18.82
CA SER A 100 -19.38 36.24 -18.53
C SER A 100 -19.98 37.01 -17.35
N ILE A 101 -21.05 36.51 -16.72
CA ILE A 101 -21.73 37.19 -15.60
C ILE A 101 -20.99 36.86 -14.31
N ALA A 102 -20.35 37.86 -13.73
CA ALA A 102 -19.70 37.76 -12.45
C ALA A 102 -20.71 37.80 -11.29
N GLY A 103 -20.50 36.98 -10.26
CA GLY A 103 -21.30 37.03 -9.05
C GLY A 103 -20.89 38.19 -8.16
N LEU A 104 -21.84 38.96 -7.66
CA LEU A 104 -21.62 40.02 -6.66
C LEU A 104 -21.77 39.42 -5.26
N VAL A 105 -20.73 39.51 -4.46
CA VAL A 105 -20.71 38.98 -3.08
C VAL A 105 -21.15 40.05 -2.09
N ALA A 106 -22.08 39.70 -1.23
CA ALA A 106 -22.42 40.41 -0.03
C ALA A 106 -22.16 39.53 1.22
N GLN A 107 -22.50 40.00 2.42
CA GLN A 107 -22.14 39.30 3.65
C GLN A 107 -22.52 37.82 3.67
N ASN A 108 -23.75 37.49 3.26
CA ASN A 108 -24.28 36.13 3.28
C ASN A 108 -24.96 35.75 1.96
N SER A 109 -24.65 36.44 0.88
CA SER A 109 -25.27 36.17 -0.42
C SER A 109 -24.30 36.38 -1.58
N ILE A 110 -24.64 35.76 -2.69
CA ILE A 110 -24.02 35.97 -3.99
C ILE A 110 -25.12 36.18 -5.04
N SER A 111 -25.01 37.22 -5.87
CA SER A 111 -25.99 37.60 -6.86
C SER A 111 -25.39 37.61 -8.26
N PHE A 112 -26.03 36.93 -9.19
CA PHE A 112 -25.74 36.97 -10.61
C PHE A 112 -26.82 37.79 -11.29
N ASN A 113 -26.47 38.99 -11.74
CA ASN A 113 -27.44 39.97 -12.26
C ASN A 113 -27.37 40.08 -13.77
N GLY A 114 -28.49 40.43 -14.39
CA GLY A 114 -28.55 40.66 -15.82
C GLY A 114 -28.43 39.39 -16.68
N LEU A 115 -28.96 38.27 -16.20
CA LEU A 115 -29.05 37.06 -17.00
C LEU A 115 -29.77 37.37 -18.31
N SER A 116 -29.21 36.94 -19.44
CA SER A 116 -29.79 37.09 -20.78
C SER A 116 -29.26 35.97 -21.66
N PHE A 117 -29.96 34.83 -21.66
CA PHE A 117 -29.51 33.63 -22.36
C PHE A 117 -30.65 33.09 -23.24
N ALA A 118 -30.34 32.73 -24.48
CA ALA A 118 -31.31 32.09 -25.36
C ALA A 118 -31.54 30.61 -24.96
N ALA A 119 -32.77 30.16 -24.98
CA ALA A 119 -33.16 28.76 -24.82
C ALA A 119 -33.58 28.17 -26.19
N PRO A 120 -32.63 27.67 -27.00
CA PRO A 120 -32.92 27.27 -28.39
C PRO A 120 -33.98 26.19 -28.52
N THR A 121 -34.03 25.27 -27.56
CA THR A 121 -34.98 24.15 -27.49
C THR A 121 -36.16 24.41 -26.55
N GLY A 122 -36.27 25.62 -25.97
CA GLY A 122 -37.20 25.92 -24.88
C GLY A 122 -36.74 25.40 -23.51
N SER A 123 -35.51 24.89 -23.42
CA SER A 123 -34.88 24.46 -22.20
C SER A 123 -33.49 25.09 -22.07
N ILE A 124 -33.09 25.36 -20.83
CA ILE A 124 -31.77 25.91 -20.49
C ILE A 124 -31.40 25.52 -19.04
N ASN A 125 -30.17 25.16 -18.82
CA ASN A 125 -29.69 24.83 -17.48
C ASN A 125 -28.70 25.89 -17.01
N LEU A 126 -28.83 26.30 -15.74
CA LEU A 126 -27.88 27.19 -15.07
C LEU A 126 -27.21 26.40 -13.94
N LYS A 127 -25.93 26.57 -13.77
CA LYS A 127 -25.17 25.98 -12.64
C LYS A 127 -24.33 27.03 -11.96
N VAL A 128 -24.53 27.18 -10.65
CA VAL A 128 -23.64 27.97 -9.79
C VAL A 128 -22.70 27.01 -9.06
N SER A 129 -21.42 27.19 -9.24
CA SER A 129 -20.37 26.38 -8.64
C SER A 129 -19.32 27.25 -7.93
N GLY A 130 -18.56 26.64 -7.01
CA GLY A 130 -17.45 27.29 -6.33
C GLY A 130 -17.83 28.31 -5.26
N VAL A 131 -19.06 28.32 -4.77
CA VAL A 131 -19.46 29.17 -3.65
C VAL A 131 -18.82 28.65 -2.37
N ARG A 132 -18.30 29.58 -1.54
CA ARG A 132 -17.62 29.29 -0.28
C ARG A 132 -18.22 30.08 0.88
N GLY A 133 -18.20 29.48 2.08
CA GLY A 133 -18.71 30.13 3.27
C GLY A 133 -18.00 29.74 4.56
N ALA A 134 -18.11 30.60 5.57
CA ALA A 134 -17.53 30.41 6.90
C ALA A 134 -18.40 29.48 7.76
N VAL A 135 -18.26 28.17 7.53
CA VAL A 135 -19.07 27.14 8.21
C VAL A 135 -18.82 27.11 9.72
N SER A 136 -17.63 27.47 10.16
CA SER A 136 -17.29 27.61 11.59
C SER A 136 -18.27 28.50 12.39
N ASN A 137 -19.00 29.38 11.70
CA ASN A 137 -20.04 30.24 12.32
C ASN A 137 -21.30 29.47 12.74
N LEU A 138 -21.52 28.26 12.21
CA LEU A 138 -22.63 27.38 12.62
C LEU A 138 -22.34 26.59 13.90
N GLY A 139 -21.13 26.70 14.46
CA GLY A 139 -20.67 25.94 15.61
C GLY A 139 -20.23 24.52 15.22
N LYS A 140 -19.61 23.83 16.19
CA LYS A 140 -19.07 22.47 16.00
C LYS A 140 -20.17 21.41 16.20
N ILE A 141 -21.24 21.51 15.43
CA ILE A 141 -22.38 20.59 15.50
C ILE A 141 -22.40 19.75 14.22
N PRO A 142 -22.17 18.42 14.31
CA PRO A 142 -22.23 17.53 13.14
C PRO A 142 -23.64 17.49 12.54
N GLN A 143 -23.71 17.22 11.22
CA GLN A 143 -24.94 17.06 10.45
C GLN A 143 -25.84 18.33 10.39
N THR A 144 -25.31 19.48 10.73
CA THR A 144 -26.02 20.76 10.51
C THR A 144 -26.08 21.01 9.00
N GLN A 145 -27.28 21.30 8.51
CA GLN A 145 -27.51 21.58 7.09
C GLN A 145 -27.07 22.99 6.72
N VAL A 146 -26.29 23.11 5.66
CA VAL A 146 -26.07 24.40 4.99
C VAL A 146 -27.10 24.52 3.88
N VAL A 147 -28.06 25.41 4.08
CA VAL A 147 -29.19 25.61 3.16
C VAL A 147 -28.97 26.88 2.35
N ALA A 148 -28.93 26.76 1.03
CA ALA A 148 -28.97 27.91 0.14
C ALA A 148 -30.43 28.27 -0.19
N SER A 149 -30.82 29.51 0.10
CA SER A 149 -32.13 30.06 -0.31
C SER A 149 -31.96 30.85 -1.61
N ILE A 150 -32.92 30.71 -2.51
CA ILE A 150 -32.84 31.23 -3.87
C ILE A 150 -33.88 32.31 -4.04
N SER A 151 -33.45 33.49 -4.45
CA SER A 151 -34.32 34.58 -4.88
C SER A 151 -34.09 34.84 -6.36
N SER A 152 -35.15 34.74 -7.14
CA SER A 152 -35.10 34.94 -8.59
C SER A 152 -36.50 35.29 -9.10
N PRO A 153 -36.63 36.12 -10.14
CA PRO A 153 -37.91 36.30 -10.85
C PRO A 153 -38.31 35.07 -11.68
N LEU A 154 -37.44 34.07 -11.81
CA LEU A 154 -37.75 32.81 -12.49
C LEU A 154 -38.72 31.98 -11.63
N LEU A 155 -39.62 31.25 -12.30
CA LEU A 155 -40.53 30.33 -11.61
C LEU A 155 -39.79 29.08 -11.15
N VAL A 156 -39.32 29.09 -9.91
CA VAL A 156 -38.62 27.96 -9.29
C VAL A 156 -39.60 27.01 -8.57
N ASN A 157 -39.32 25.71 -8.59
CA ASN A 157 -40.11 24.70 -7.89
C ASN A 157 -39.95 24.75 -6.36
N GLN A 158 -38.80 25.20 -5.89
CA GLN A 158 -38.47 25.36 -4.48
C GLN A 158 -37.51 26.52 -4.29
N ALA A 159 -37.68 27.24 -3.20
CA ALA A 159 -36.88 28.42 -2.87
C ALA A 159 -35.61 28.12 -2.07
N SER A 160 -35.34 26.86 -1.76
CA SER A 160 -34.16 26.48 -0.99
C SER A 160 -33.69 25.05 -1.30
N VAL A 161 -32.39 24.83 -1.24
CA VAL A 161 -31.73 23.51 -1.40
C VAL A 161 -30.63 23.37 -0.36
N ILE A 162 -30.37 22.12 0.05
CA ILE A 162 -29.26 21.79 0.92
C ILE A 162 -28.01 21.70 0.05
N VAL A 163 -26.96 22.42 0.40
CA VAL A 163 -25.68 22.44 -0.34
C VAL A 163 -24.53 21.81 0.46
N GLY A 164 -24.77 21.50 1.73
CA GLY A 164 -23.74 20.83 2.55
C GLY A 164 -24.28 20.32 3.89
N TYR A 165 -23.53 19.43 4.48
CA TYR A 165 -23.71 18.91 5.84
C TYR A 165 -22.40 19.05 6.62
N THR A 166 -22.47 19.58 7.82
CA THR A 166 -21.30 19.78 8.66
C THR A 166 -20.80 18.46 9.23
N ALA A 167 -19.49 18.30 9.28
CA ALA A 167 -18.80 17.20 9.96
C ALA A 167 -17.47 17.69 10.54
N GLY A 168 -16.91 16.98 11.52
CA GLY A 168 -15.53 17.25 11.96
C GLY A 168 -14.58 16.94 10.81
N GLY A 169 -13.67 17.84 10.49
CA GLY A 169 -12.72 17.66 9.40
C GLY A 169 -11.40 17.05 9.83
N LEU A 170 -11.01 17.24 11.09
CA LEU A 170 -9.72 16.81 11.62
C LEU A 170 -9.87 16.19 13.00
N THR A 171 -9.28 15.00 13.18
CA THR A 171 -8.96 14.46 14.49
C THR A 171 -7.45 14.38 14.63
N ALA A 172 -6.90 14.98 15.68
CA ALA A 172 -5.48 14.90 15.99
C ALA A 172 -5.27 14.09 17.27
N THR A 173 -4.37 13.13 17.23
CA THR A 173 -4.00 12.30 18.39
C THR A 173 -2.51 12.44 18.64
N LEU A 174 -2.16 12.73 19.89
CA LEU A 174 -0.77 12.81 20.34
C LEU A 174 -0.41 11.55 21.12
N TYR A 175 0.63 10.86 20.67
CA TYR A 175 1.27 9.76 21.38
C TYR A 175 2.49 10.33 22.11
N SER A 176 2.34 10.62 23.40
CA SER A 176 3.37 11.24 24.22
C SER A 176 4.49 10.27 24.58
N THR A 177 5.67 10.81 24.85
CA THR A 177 6.80 10.07 25.41
C THR A 177 7.29 10.74 26.70
N GLY A 178 7.88 9.94 27.57
CA GLY A 178 8.60 10.44 28.74
C GLY A 178 10.10 10.53 28.43
N ILE A 179 10.72 11.66 28.78
CA ILE A 179 12.15 11.86 28.67
C ILE A 179 12.74 11.91 30.07
N THR A 180 13.80 11.13 30.30
CA THR A 180 14.50 11.08 31.58
C THR A 180 15.38 12.32 31.77
N CYS A 181 15.83 12.56 33.01
CA CYS A 181 16.64 13.72 33.38
C CYS A 181 18.04 13.81 32.73
N TYR A 182 18.42 12.83 31.90
CA TYR A 182 19.69 12.86 31.17
C TYR A 182 19.62 13.62 29.84
N GLY A 183 18.45 14.12 29.48
CA GLY A 183 18.22 14.74 28.17
C GLY A 183 18.02 13.73 27.06
N SER A 184 18.05 14.19 25.84
CA SER A 184 17.88 13.38 24.63
C SER A 184 19.09 13.57 23.73
N PRO A 185 19.66 12.49 23.20
CA PRO A 185 20.82 12.56 22.30
C PRO A 185 20.48 13.36 21.03
N ALA A 186 21.49 14.05 20.51
CA ALA A 186 21.43 14.71 19.22
C ALA A 186 22.33 13.97 18.22
N PRO A 187 21.97 13.96 16.94
CA PRO A 187 22.87 13.44 15.90
C PRO A 187 24.13 14.32 15.80
N ALA A 188 25.25 13.68 15.46
CA ALA A 188 26.56 14.35 15.45
C ALA A 188 26.75 15.29 14.24
N THR A 189 25.89 15.20 13.22
CA THR A 189 26.02 15.90 11.94
C THR A 189 24.79 16.73 11.59
N SER A 190 25.02 17.90 11.01
CA SER A 190 23.99 18.75 10.40
C SER A 190 24.30 18.87 8.90
N PRO A 191 23.29 18.87 8.00
CA PRO A 191 21.84 18.85 8.28
C PRO A 191 21.34 17.48 8.69
N PHE A 192 20.27 17.46 9.47
CA PHE A 192 19.65 16.24 9.98
C PHE A 192 18.74 15.58 8.95
N SER A 193 18.69 14.24 9.01
CA SER A 193 17.67 13.43 8.32
C SER A 193 16.89 12.62 9.35
N LEU A 194 15.74 12.08 8.95
CA LEU A 194 14.98 11.13 9.78
C LEU A 194 15.84 9.96 10.21
N SER A 195 16.60 9.40 9.26
CA SER A 195 17.52 8.28 9.53
C SER A 195 18.55 8.61 10.59
N ASP A 196 19.11 9.82 10.57
CA ASP A 196 20.11 10.24 11.54
C ASP A 196 19.53 10.39 12.95
N LEU A 197 18.31 10.94 13.06
CA LEU A 197 17.61 11.09 14.34
C LEU A 197 17.22 9.75 14.95
N PHE A 198 16.71 8.81 14.15
CA PHE A 198 16.43 7.46 14.60
C PHE A 198 17.71 6.70 15.00
N ALA A 199 18.77 6.80 14.19
CA ALA A 199 20.04 6.15 14.46
C ALA A 199 20.72 6.70 15.74
N ALA A 200 20.55 7.97 16.03
CA ALA A 200 21.03 8.59 17.26
C ALA A 200 20.22 8.19 18.50
N GLY A 201 19.08 7.55 18.34
CA GLY A 201 18.16 7.24 19.43
C GLY A 201 17.53 8.49 20.04
N THR A 202 17.36 9.56 19.25
CA THR A 202 16.74 10.81 19.70
C THR A 202 15.30 10.55 20.14
N ALA A 203 14.93 11.02 21.33
CA ALA A 203 13.58 10.84 21.85
C ALA A 203 12.55 11.61 21.01
N PHE A 204 11.36 11.04 20.83
CA PHE A 204 10.30 11.66 20.07
C PHE A 204 8.91 11.33 20.63
N ALA A 205 7.93 12.19 20.33
CA ALA A 205 6.51 11.88 20.41
C ALA A 205 5.94 11.80 19.00
N SER A 206 4.81 11.12 18.84
CA SER A 206 4.17 11.01 17.53
C SER A 206 2.84 11.74 17.50
N THR A 207 2.56 12.42 16.41
CA THR A 207 1.29 13.12 16.16
C THR A 207 0.62 12.50 14.96
N ARG A 208 -0.62 12.05 15.15
CA ARG A 208 -1.46 11.51 14.07
C ARG A 208 -2.54 12.50 13.71
N LEU A 209 -2.61 12.81 12.41
CA LEU A 209 -3.67 13.57 11.77
C LEU A 209 -4.60 12.57 11.09
N THR A 210 -5.88 12.62 11.37
CA THR A 210 -6.88 11.72 10.77
C THR A 210 -8.02 12.55 10.20
N GLU A 211 -8.42 12.23 8.96
CA GLU A 211 -9.62 12.80 8.38
C GLU A 211 -10.86 12.47 9.19
N GLY A 212 -11.76 13.43 9.27
CA GLY A 212 -13.08 13.20 9.86
C GLY A 212 -14.10 12.62 8.88
N PHE A 213 -13.84 12.76 7.60
CA PHE A 213 -14.60 12.17 6.48
C PHE A 213 -13.73 12.18 5.23
N ALA A 214 -14.00 11.27 4.28
CA ALA A 214 -13.17 10.95 3.11
C ALA A 214 -12.99 12.14 2.18
N SER A 215 -12.82 13.19 2.17
CA SER A 215 -12.57 14.40 1.36
C SER A 215 -12.31 15.64 2.23
N ALA A 216 -12.05 15.42 3.53
CA ALA A 216 -11.75 16.52 4.43
C ALA A 216 -10.37 17.12 4.14
N PHE A 217 -9.44 16.36 3.57
CA PHE A 217 -8.08 16.77 3.25
C PHE A 217 -7.93 17.01 1.75
N GLU A 218 -8.37 18.17 1.30
CA GLU A 218 -8.25 18.57 -0.10
C GLU A 218 -6.82 18.98 -0.47
N THR A 219 -6.38 18.56 -1.66
CA THR A 219 -5.10 18.96 -2.23
C THR A 219 -5.16 20.37 -2.82
N ARG A 220 -3.98 20.93 -3.15
CA ARG A 220 -3.86 22.22 -3.83
C ARG A 220 -4.57 22.19 -5.19
N GLN A 221 -5.43 23.16 -5.42
CA GLN A 221 -6.07 23.37 -6.72
C GLN A 221 -5.16 24.21 -7.62
N ALA A 222 -4.90 23.73 -8.84
CA ALA A 222 -4.01 24.42 -9.78
C ALA A 222 -4.43 25.88 -9.99
N GLY A 223 -3.52 26.79 -9.68
CA GLY A 223 -3.66 28.22 -9.92
C GLY A 223 -4.59 28.99 -8.98
N ALA A 224 -5.23 28.34 -7.99
CA ALA A 224 -6.21 29.00 -7.15
C ALA A 224 -5.93 28.86 -5.64
N ASP A 225 -6.10 27.67 -5.08
CA ASP A 225 -6.12 27.47 -3.63
C ASP A 225 -4.95 26.63 -3.14
N ASN A 226 -4.50 26.89 -1.91
CA ASN A 226 -3.65 25.96 -1.17
C ASN A 226 -4.42 24.65 -0.92
N GLY A 227 -3.70 23.56 -0.68
CA GLY A 227 -4.27 22.40 -0.02
C GLY A 227 -4.70 22.73 1.42
N VAL A 228 -5.43 21.81 2.02
CA VAL A 228 -5.76 21.90 3.45
C VAL A 228 -4.47 21.99 4.24
N ARG A 229 -4.45 22.87 5.25
CA ARG A 229 -3.28 23.10 6.10
C ARG A 229 -3.56 22.74 7.55
N PHE A 230 -2.54 22.21 8.19
CA PHE A 230 -2.52 21.88 9.61
C PHE A 230 -1.50 22.76 10.31
N LEU A 231 -1.93 23.45 11.38
CA LEU A 231 -1.07 24.22 12.26
C LEU A 231 -0.76 23.40 13.50
N VAL A 232 0.50 23.04 13.69
CA VAL A 232 1.01 22.36 14.89
C VAL A 232 1.69 23.40 15.77
N LYS A 233 1.22 23.55 16.99
CA LYS A 233 1.77 24.50 17.98
C LYS A 233 2.41 23.75 19.11
N TYR A 234 3.58 24.21 19.50
CA TYR A 234 4.39 23.68 20.60
C TYR A 234 4.53 24.73 21.68
N SER A 235 4.50 24.33 22.96
CA SER A 235 4.70 25.23 24.09
C SER A 235 5.23 24.50 25.32
N GLY A 236 5.86 25.27 26.23
CA GLY A 236 6.37 24.73 27.50
C GLY A 236 7.76 24.10 27.43
N PHE A 237 8.48 24.26 26.32
CA PHE A 237 9.85 23.75 26.19
C PHE A 237 10.86 24.59 26.96
N SER A 238 11.89 23.93 27.51
CA SER A 238 12.98 24.59 28.18
C SER A 238 13.86 25.39 27.22
N ALA A 239 14.60 26.33 27.74
CA ALA A 239 15.63 27.04 26.99
C ALA A 239 16.66 26.04 26.41
N ASN A 240 17.18 26.34 25.24
CA ASN A 240 18.11 25.49 24.48
C ASN A 240 17.57 24.11 24.08
N SER A 241 16.25 23.91 24.11
CA SER A 241 15.63 22.75 23.46
C SER A 241 15.56 22.96 21.96
N HIS A 242 15.75 21.87 21.22
CA HIS A 242 15.59 21.83 19.76
C HIS A 242 14.53 20.80 19.39
N LEU A 243 13.63 21.18 18.51
CA LEU A 243 12.58 20.31 17.99
C LEU A 243 12.80 20.09 16.50
N TYR A 244 12.76 18.84 16.08
CA TYR A 244 12.86 18.48 14.66
C TYR A 244 11.64 17.68 14.23
N ILE A 245 11.07 18.06 13.10
CA ILE A 245 9.92 17.36 12.51
C ILE A 245 10.19 17.08 11.03
N PRO A 246 9.56 16.05 10.43
CA PRO A 246 9.68 15.77 9.01
C PRO A 246 9.24 16.95 8.16
N ASP A 247 9.91 17.17 7.03
CA ASP A 247 9.49 18.17 6.04
C ASP A 247 8.38 17.66 5.12
N ALA A 248 8.24 16.35 5.00
CA ALA A 248 7.12 15.72 4.32
C ALA A 248 6.79 14.37 4.98
N VAL A 249 5.53 14.01 4.98
CA VAL A 249 5.01 12.76 5.53
C VAL A 249 4.09 12.13 4.49
N ALA A 250 4.37 10.90 4.09
CA ALA A 250 3.43 10.07 3.39
C ALA A 250 2.58 9.32 4.42
N GLY A 251 1.28 9.50 4.33
CA GLY A 251 0.34 8.81 5.19
C GLY A 251 0.05 7.39 4.70
N SER A 252 -0.71 6.67 5.50
CA SER A 252 -1.22 5.36 5.15
C SER A 252 -2.66 5.22 5.63
N ASP A 253 -3.38 4.30 5.05
CA ASP A 253 -4.66 3.80 5.54
C ASP A 253 -4.49 2.73 6.64
N ALA A 254 -3.25 2.52 7.11
CA ALA A 254 -2.96 1.59 8.20
C ALA A 254 -3.66 2.03 9.49
N LEU A 255 -4.40 1.10 10.08
CA LEU A 255 -5.17 1.37 11.30
C LEU A 255 -4.30 1.69 12.51
N VAL A 256 -3.07 1.18 12.54
CA VAL A 256 -2.11 1.40 13.63
C VAL A 256 -0.72 1.61 13.02
N PRO A 257 -0.31 2.87 12.77
CA PRO A 257 1.04 3.16 12.34
C PRO A 257 2.05 2.87 13.47
N THR A 258 3.31 2.73 13.10
CA THR A 258 4.41 2.52 14.07
C THR A 258 4.59 3.73 14.99
N ALA A 259 5.32 3.57 16.10
CA ALA A 259 5.59 4.66 17.03
C ALA A 259 6.35 5.83 16.37
N GLY A 260 7.19 5.55 15.36
CA GLY A 260 7.90 6.57 14.57
C GLY A 260 7.03 7.27 13.52
N GLY A 261 5.80 6.82 13.32
CA GLY A 261 4.86 7.36 12.33
C GLY A 261 4.85 6.58 11.02
N ASP A 262 4.13 7.12 10.04
CA ASP A 262 3.98 6.50 8.72
C ASP A 262 5.27 6.53 7.89
N LEU A 263 6.23 7.36 8.27
CA LEU A 263 7.56 7.39 7.67
C LEU A 263 8.48 6.27 8.14
N ASP A 264 8.05 5.50 9.07
CA ASP A 264 8.72 4.34 9.67
C ASP A 264 10.24 4.47 9.91
N ALA A 265 10.81 3.56 10.69
CA ALA A 265 12.25 3.47 10.88
C ALA A 265 12.95 2.96 9.60
N PRO A 266 14.25 3.27 9.39
CA PRO A 266 15.00 2.73 8.26
C PRO A 266 14.82 1.21 8.10
N PRO A 267 14.76 0.67 6.87
CA PRO A 267 15.09 1.29 5.57
C PRO A 267 13.90 1.85 4.78
N ALA A 268 12.66 1.72 5.27
CA ALA A 268 11.46 2.08 4.53
C ALA A 268 11.06 3.56 4.67
N VAL A 269 11.86 4.34 5.39
CA VAL A 269 11.60 5.75 5.65
C VAL A 269 11.43 6.54 4.36
N GLY A 270 10.27 7.17 4.22
CA GLY A 270 10.04 8.19 3.23
C GLY A 270 9.84 7.70 1.81
N GLN A 271 9.28 6.52 1.59
CA GLN A 271 8.86 6.12 0.25
C GLN A 271 7.47 6.69 -0.06
N TYR A 272 7.40 7.40 -1.16
CA TYR A 272 6.16 7.90 -1.73
C TYR A 272 6.19 7.75 -3.25
N VAL A 273 5.10 7.28 -3.84
CA VAL A 273 4.93 7.20 -5.29
C VAL A 273 3.86 8.20 -5.70
N PRO A 274 4.19 9.23 -6.50
CA PRO A 274 3.21 10.21 -6.96
C PRO A 274 2.05 9.55 -7.71
N GLY A 275 0.84 10.05 -7.48
CA GLY A 275 -0.37 9.52 -8.09
C GLY A 275 -0.86 8.19 -7.52
N SER A 276 -0.29 7.75 -6.40
CA SER A 276 -0.82 6.59 -5.64
C SER A 276 -2.11 6.91 -4.89
N ASN A 277 -2.55 8.17 -4.89
CA ASN A 277 -3.64 8.69 -4.07
C ASN A 277 -3.45 8.38 -2.57
N THR A 278 -2.23 8.46 -2.11
CA THR A 278 -1.88 8.32 -0.70
C THR A 278 -1.72 9.71 -0.11
N LEU A 279 -2.27 9.95 1.08
CA LEU A 279 -2.11 11.22 1.77
C LEU A 279 -0.63 11.60 1.90
N VAL A 280 -0.29 12.78 1.41
CA VAL A 280 1.03 13.40 1.62
C VAL A 280 0.84 14.79 2.15
N VAL A 281 1.49 15.08 3.27
CA VAL A 281 1.55 16.42 3.85
C VAL A 281 2.98 16.93 3.80
N VAL A 282 3.16 18.20 3.43
CA VAL A 282 4.47 18.85 3.29
C VAL A 282 4.53 20.13 4.13
N ARG A 283 5.69 20.44 4.68
CA ARG A 283 5.89 21.67 5.47
C ARG A 283 5.75 22.90 4.60
N VAL A 284 5.14 23.93 5.19
CA VAL A 284 5.00 25.25 4.58
C VAL A 284 6.01 26.21 5.21
N ASN A 285 6.87 26.77 4.39
CA ASN A 285 7.87 27.73 4.85
C ASN A 285 7.33 29.17 4.80
N GLY A 286 7.74 30.00 5.77
CA GLY A 286 7.42 31.42 5.77
C GLY A 286 5.98 31.76 6.15
N THR A 287 5.29 30.89 6.89
CA THR A 287 3.97 31.19 7.45
C THR A 287 4.08 32.10 8.67
N ASP A 288 3.01 32.83 8.96
CA ASP A 288 2.82 33.47 10.26
C ASP A 288 2.30 32.46 11.31
N ALA A 289 2.19 32.91 12.56
CA ALA A 289 1.75 32.07 13.67
C ALA A 289 0.27 31.62 13.59
N THR A 290 -0.51 32.13 12.64
CA THR A 290 -1.86 31.67 12.34
C THR A 290 -1.88 30.56 11.29
N GLY A 291 -0.74 30.24 10.70
CA GLY A 291 -0.60 29.30 9.58
C GLY A 291 -0.90 29.93 8.21
N SER A 292 -0.98 31.26 8.16
CA SER A 292 -1.28 32.02 6.94
C SER A 292 -0.01 32.36 6.15
N GLY A 293 -0.16 32.56 4.85
CA GLY A 293 0.97 32.91 3.96
C GLY A 293 1.92 31.75 3.72
N GLY A 294 3.16 32.05 3.43
CA GLY A 294 4.19 31.05 3.15
C GLY A 294 3.96 30.26 1.87
N TYR A 295 4.82 29.32 1.62
CA TYR A 295 4.77 28.43 0.46
C TYR A 295 5.20 27.02 0.85
N ALA A 296 4.56 26.03 0.24
CA ALA A 296 4.93 24.64 0.35
C ALA A 296 5.90 24.26 -0.78
N VAL A 297 6.95 23.53 -0.45
CA VAL A 297 7.86 22.94 -1.42
C VAL A 297 7.44 21.50 -1.64
N PHE A 298 6.86 21.23 -2.81
CA PHE A 298 6.41 19.88 -3.14
C PHE A 298 7.56 19.05 -3.70
N PRO A 299 7.57 17.72 -3.46
CA PRO A 299 8.44 16.83 -4.19
C PRO A 299 8.20 16.99 -5.70
N PRO A 300 9.25 16.98 -6.52
CA PRO A 300 9.07 17.01 -7.97
C PRO A 300 8.19 15.85 -8.43
N GLN A 301 7.23 16.12 -9.31
CA GLN A 301 6.38 15.06 -9.86
C GLN A 301 7.23 14.13 -10.74
N GLY A 302 7.12 12.83 -10.52
CA GLY A 302 7.85 11.79 -11.25
C GLY A 302 7.07 10.48 -11.24
N SER A 303 7.49 9.53 -12.06
CA SER A 303 6.83 8.22 -12.22
C SER A 303 7.37 7.13 -11.28
N GLY A 304 8.31 7.45 -10.42
CA GLY A 304 8.96 6.49 -9.51
C GLY A 304 8.87 6.89 -8.04
N PRO A 305 9.35 6.03 -7.14
CA PRO A 305 9.40 6.33 -5.71
C PRO A 305 10.16 7.62 -5.41
N GLN A 306 9.66 8.37 -4.42
CA GLN A 306 10.29 9.58 -3.91
C GLN A 306 10.82 9.35 -2.49
N LEU A 307 11.99 9.90 -2.20
CA LEU A 307 12.61 9.85 -0.87
C LEU A 307 12.16 11.06 -0.04
N LEU A 308 11.41 10.82 1.03
CA LEU A 308 10.95 11.84 1.98
C LEU A 308 11.70 11.68 3.31
N ASN A 309 12.98 12.00 3.35
CA ASN A 309 13.86 11.77 4.52
C ASN A 309 14.33 13.06 5.20
N SER A 310 13.82 14.22 4.78
CA SER A 310 14.23 15.50 5.30
C SER A 310 13.53 15.85 6.60
N VAL A 311 14.26 16.45 7.52
CA VAL A 311 13.75 17.05 8.75
C VAL A 311 14.25 18.47 8.87
N SER A 312 13.42 19.32 9.46
CA SER A 312 13.80 20.70 9.78
C SER A 312 13.46 21.05 11.22
N GLU A 313 14.26 21.94 11.78
CA GLU A 313 14.02 22.45 13.11
C GLU A 313 12.76 23.33 13.16
N VAL A 314 12.01 23.21 14.24
CA VAL A 314 10.94 24.14 14.61
C VAL A 314 11.55 25.22 15.50
N PRO A 315 11.68 26.48 15.03
CA PRO A 315 12.25 27.54 15.83
C PRO A 315 11.41 27.77 17.10
N LEU A 316 12.07 27.77 18.25
CA LEU A 316 11.44 28.08 19.53
C LEU A 316 11.75 29.50 19.97
N THR A 317 10.73 30.23 20.38
CA THR A 317 10.85 31.54 21.02
C THR A 317 10.17 31.45 22.38
N ASN A 318 10.93 31.68 23.46
CA ASN A 318 10.44 31.52 24.84
C ASN A 318 9.74 30.16 25.08
N GLY A 319 10.34 29.06 24.57
CA GLY A 319 9.81 27.72 24.75
C GLY A 319 8.57 27.39 23.92
N SER A 320 8.21 28.24 22.97
CA SER A 320 7.05 28.03 22.07
C SER A 320 7.46 28.12 20.61
N GLY A 321 6.84 27.33 19.77
CA GLY A 321 7.07 27.32 18.34
C GLY A 321 5.86 26.79 17.57
N TYR A 322 5.93 26.81 16.26
CA TYR A 322 4.88 26.24 15.41
C TYR A 322 5.45 25.73 14.09
N ALA A 323 4.69 24.84 13.49
CA ALA A 323 4.92 24.37 12.14
C ALA A 323 3.60 24.27 11.38
N VAL A 324 3.64 24.38 10.07
CA VAL A 324 2.46 24.26 9.21
C VAL A 324 2.73 23.19 8.17
N TYR A 325 1.79 22.27 8.01
CA TYR A 325 1.77 21.31 6.91
C TYR A 325 0.66 21.64 5.92
N GLU A 326 0.85 21.33 4.66
CA GLU A 326 -0.15 21.44 3.58
C GLU A 326 -0.33 20.09 2.91
N VAL A 327 -1.56 19.71 2.61
CA VAL A 327 -1.90 18.49 1.88
C VAL A 327 -1.42 18.61 0.44
N ALA A 328 -0.52 17.72 0.05
CA ALA A 328 0.09 17.66 -1.28
C ALA A 328 -0.56 16.62 -2.19
N ASP A 329 -0.97 15.48 -1.61
CA ASP A 329 -1.70 14.40 -2.28
C ASP A 329 -2.68 13.78 -1.29
N ALA A 330 -3.83 13.29 -1.78
CA ALA A 330 -4.86 12.64 -0.97
C ALA A 330 -5.84 11.87 -1.86
N ASN A 331 -6.50 10.87 -1.28
CA ASN A 331 -7.57 10.12 -1.94
C ASN A 331 -8.95 10.57 -1.41
N PRO A 332 -9.74 11.33 -2.18
CA PRO A 332 -11.02 11.85 -1.70
C PRO A 332 -12.11 10.78 -1.52
N SER A 333 -11.82 9.52 -1.79
CA SER A 333 -12.79 8.42 -1.71
C SER A 333 -12.66 7.56 -0.46
N VAL A 334 -11.58 7.69 0.30
CA VAL A 334 -11.30 6.92 1.53
C VAL A 334 -10.85 7.86 2.64
N MET A 335 -11.07 7.48 3.89
CA MET A 335 -10.53 8.20 5.02
C MET A 335 -9.04 7.89 5.17
N GLU A 336 -8.24 8.92 5.31
CA GLU A 336 -6.80 8.81 5.39
C GLU A 336 -6.26 9.37 6.71
N SER A 337 -5.04 8.97 7.04
CA SER A 337 -4.30 9.53 8.16
C SER A 337 -2.82 9.63 7.84
N ALA A 338 -2.15 10.56 8.52
CA ALA A 338 -0.70 10.65 8.52
C ALA A 338 -0.20 10.78 9.95
N GLN A 339 0.87 10.07 10.29
CA GLN A 339 1.50 10.15 11.60
C GLN A 339 2.96 10.52 11.43
N PHE A 340 3.43 11.49 12.19
CA PHE A 340 4.81 11.96 12.12
C PHE A 340 5.42 12.08 13.52
N PRO A 341 6.75 11.85 13.65
CA PRO A 341 7.46 12.07 14.89
C PRO A 341 7.82 13.55 15.09
N THR A 342 7.76 14.01 16.32
CA THR A 342 8.43 15.24 16.79
C THR A 342 9.61 14.81 17.63
N PHE A 343 10.82 15.03 17.15
CA PHE A 343 12.05 14.68 17.86
C PHE A 343 12.46 15.81 18.80
N PHE A 344 12.92 15.43 20.01
CA PHE A 344 13.31 16.36 21.05
C PHE A 344 14.81 16.21 21.33
N VAL A 345 15.57 17.28 21.10
CA VAL A 345 16.91 17.43 21.63
C VAL A 345 16.80 18.39 22.80
N ILE A 346 16.78 17.85 24.00
CA ILE A 346 16.59 18.60 25.23
C ILE A 346 17.85 18.45 26.07
N PRO A 347 18.50 19.57 26.47
CA PRO A 347 19.64 19.50 27.39
C PRO A 347 19.19 18.92 28.74
N ASN A 348 20.15 18.54 29.58
CA ASN A 348 19.86 17.96 30.89
C ASN A 348 18.77 18.69 31.64
N VAL A 349 17.73 17.97 32.02
CA VAL A 349 16.59 18.50 32.75
C VAL A 349 16.84 18.34 34.24
N THR A 350 16.86 19.46 34.96
CA THR A 350 17.12 19.48 36.42
C THR A 350 15.84 19.42 37.26
N SER A 351 14.68 19.57 36.62
CA SER A 351 13.37 19.52 37.27
C SER A 351 12.31 19.00 36.29
N PRO A 352 11.26 18.32 36.77
CA PRO A 352 10.16 17.91 35.93
C PRO A 352 9.54 19.10 35.19
N ALA A 353 9.32 18.97 33.90
CA ALA A 353 8.68 19.96 33.05
C ALA A 353 7.69 19.25 32.14
N ILE A 354 6.63 19.94 31.75
CA ILE A 354 5.62 19.46 30.81
C ILE A 354 5.62 20.41 29.62
N ALA A 355 5.84 19.87 28.45
CA ALA A 355 5.59 20.55 27.19
C ALA A 355 4.28 20.04 26.58
N SER A 356 3.67 20.83 25.73
CA SER A 356 2.42 20.49 25.06
C SER A 356 2.50 20.76 23.57
N GLU A 357 1.74 19.96 22.84
CA GLU A 357 1.48 20.13 21.43
C GLU A 357 -0.02 20.24 21.19
N SER A 358 -0.42 21.05 20.23
CA SER A 358 -1.81 21.13 19.75
C SER A 358 -1.85 21.27 18.26
N VAL A 359 -2.87 20.69 17.63
CA VAL A 359 -3.07 20.72 16.18
C VAL A 359 -4.43 21.32 15.86
N SER A 360 -4.47 22.15 14.83
CA SER A 360 -5.70 22.73 14.28
C SER A 360 -5.59 22.88 12.77
N LEU A 361 -6.73 23.03 12.10
CA LEU A 361 -6.74 23.51 10.70
C LEU A 361 -6.19 24.95 10.64
N ALA A 362 -5.54 25.29 9.52
CA ALA A 362 -4.98 26.61 9.26
C ALA A 362 -5.46 27.15 7.89
N PRO A 363 -5.47 28.49 7.70
CA PRO A 363 -5.13 29.51 8.69
C PRO A 363 -6.19 29.65 9.79
N VAL A 364 -5.75 29.96 10.99
CA VAL A 364 -6.67 30.35 12.06
C VAL A 364 -7.03 31.83 11.87
N SER A 365 -8.28 32.11 11.56
CA SER A 365 -8.73 33.50 11.37
C SER A 365 -8.86 34.22 12.68
N VAL A 366 -8.42 35.49 12.70
CA VAL A 366 -8.70 36.46 13.77
C VAL A 366 -9.86 37.37 13.38
N ALA A 367 -10.49 37.18 12.21
CA ALA A 367 -11.62 37.98 11.76
C ALA A 367 -12.85 37.74 12.65
N PRO A 368 -13.65 38.77 12.95
CA PRO A 368 -14.89 38.62 13.71
C PRO A 368 -15.86 37.69 12.97
N VAL A 369 -16.69 36.95 13.72
CA VAL A 369 -17.79 36.16 13.16
C VAL A 369 -18.71 37.05 12.32
N GLY A 370 -19.04 36.65 11.12
CA GLY A 370 -19.87 37.43 10.21
C GLY A 370 -19.15 38.52 9.42
N ALA A 371 -17.83 38.67 9.58
CA ALA A 371 -17.07 39.58 8.72
C ALA A 371 -17.17 39.15 7.23
N THR A 372 -17.11 40.15 6.34
CA THR A 372 -17.15 39.95 4.89
C THR A 372 -15.74 39.97 4.31
N ALA A 373 -15.48 39.14 3.31
CA ALA A 373 -14.26 39.22 2.54
C ALA A 373 -14.18 40.57 1.80
N SER A 374 -12.99 41.12 1.68
CA SER A 374 -12.72 42.30 0.87
C SER A 374 -11.53 42.05 -0.05
N ALA A 375 -11.38 42.88 -1.07
CA ALA A 375 -10.27 42.78 -2.01
C ALA A 375 -8.90 43.01 -1.33
N THR A 376 -8.87 43.82 -0.27
CA THR A 376 -7.65 44.22 0.45
C THR A 376 -7.42 43.41 1.74
N ALA A 377 -8.48 42.85 2.31
CA ALA A 377 -8.42 42.09 3.57
C ALA A 377 -9.32 40.85 3.47
N PRO A 378 -8.95 39.84 2.71
CA PRO A 378 -9.71 38.60 2.63
C PRO A 378 -9.71 37.92 3.99
N ILE A 379 -10.87 37.37 4.41
CA ILE A 379 -11.03 36.67 5.68
C ILE A 379 -10.14 35.44 5.75
N VAL A 380 -9.96 34.79 4.63
CA VAL A 380 -9.19 33.56 4.50
C VAL A 380 -8.14 33.69 3.41
N ARG A 381 -6.95 33.20 3.72
CA ARG A 381 -5.81 33.23 2.81
C ARG A 381 -5.52 31.83 2.28
N PHE A 382 -6.24 31.44 1.26
CA PHE A 382 -6.07 30.15 0.57
C PHE A 382 -5.43 30.29 -0.82
N ILE A 383 -4.83 31.47 -1.10
CA ILE A 383 -4.11 31.70 -2.35
C ILE A 383 -2.81 30.91 -2.34
N ALA A 384 -2.62 30.09 -3.36
CA ALA A 384 -1.39 29.35 -3.55
C ALA A 384 -0.22 30.30 -3.83
N ASN A 385 0.78 30.29 -2.95
CA ASN A 385 2.04 30.97 -3.16
C ASN A 385 3.07 30.00 -3.77
N ASN A 386 3.81 30.43 -4.76
CA ASN A 386 4.95 29.70 -5.28
C ASN A 386 6.20 30.03 -4.44
N PRO A 387 7.13 29.06 -4.26
CA PRO A 387 8.42 29.38 -3.66
C PRO A 387 9.11 30.49 -4.48
N PRO A 388 9.77 31.47 -3.82
CA PRO A 388 10.54 32.47 -4.53
C PRO A 388 11.71 31.80 -5.26
N THR A 389 12.01 32.30 -6.46
CA THR A 389 13.09 31.79 -7.29
C THR A 389 14.46 32.35 -6.91
N ASP A 390 14.47 33.45 -6.19
CA ASP A 390 15.65 34.12 -5.68
C ASP A 390 15.40 34.85 -4.36
N CYS A 391 16.43 35.32 -3.70
CA CYS A 391 16.33 35.98 -2.41
C CYS A 391 15.71 37.38 -2.47
N THR A 392 15.65 38.00 -3.61
CA THR A 392 15.10 39.36 -3.75
C THR A 392 13.59 39.38 -3.56
N ALA A 393 12.91 38.28 -3.93
CA ALA A 393 11.47 38.12 -3.73
C ALA A 393 11.05 38.05 -2.25
N LEU A 394 11.95 37.63 -1.36
CA LEU A 394 11.73 37.59 0.09
C LEU A 394 12.21 38.83 0.82
N ALA A 395 12.90 39.76 0.13
CA ALA A 395 13.64 40.87 0.72
C ALA A 395 14.66 40.42 1.83
N ASP A 396 15.04 39.14 1.81
CA ASP A 396 15.98 38.51 2.72
C ASP A 396 16.85 37.50 1.95
N CYS A 397 18.07 37.89 1.67
CA CYS A 397 19.06 37.06 0.99
C CYS A 397 19.80 36.10 1.94
N ASN A 398 19.22 35.78 3.07
CA ASN A 398 19.81 34.81 4.00
C ASN A 398 19.72 33.39 3.40
N ALA A 399 20.82 32.64 3.42
CA ALA A 399 20.89 31.23 3.04
C ALA A 399 19.87 30.32 3.74
N LYS A 400 19.27 30.79 4.83
CA LYS A 400 18.22 30.12 5.59
C LYS A 400 17.03 29.64 4.74
N TYR A 401 16.69 30.32 3.66
CA TYR A 401 15.52 30.01 2.82
C TYR A 401 15.86 29.43 1.46
N PHE A 402 17.13 29.46 1.05
CA PHE A 402 17.54 29.08 -0.29
C PHE A 402 18.42 27.84 -0.25
N PRO A 403 17.91 26.69 -0.71
CA PRO A 403 18.69 25.46 -0.78
C PRO A 403 19.80 25.58 -1.84
N LYS A 404 20.87 24.81 -1.66
CA LYS A 404 21.96 24.65 -2.61
C LYS A 404 22.32 23.19 -2.75
N LEU A 405 22.19 22.68 -3.96
CA LEU A 405 22.53 21.31 -4.27
C LEU A 405 24.03 21.06 -4.12
N PHE A 406 24.38 20.01 -3.42
CA PHE A 406 25.71 19.43 -3.40
C PHE A 406 25.60 17.91 -3.62
N VAL A 407 26.35 17.37 -4.57
CA VAL A 407 26.39 15.94 -4.88
C VAL A 407 27.83 15.47 -4.75
N ASP A 408 28.07 14.50 -3.88
CA ASP A 408 29.40 13.94 -3.62
C ASP A 408 29.63 12.68 -4.47
N ALA A 409 29.57 12.86 -5.80
CA ALA A 409 29.89 11.81 -6.76
C ALA A 409 30.39 12.45 -8.06
N SER A 410 31.57 12.02 -8.53
CA SER A 410 32.17 12.52 -9.78
C SER A 410 31.94 11.59 -10.96
N SER A 411 31.87 10.29 -10.74
CA SER A 411 31.54 9.26 -11.73
C SER A 411 31.13 7.97 -11.03
N ILE A 412 30.38 7.13 -11.74
CA ILE A 412 29.95 5.80 -11.25
C ILE A 412 30.38 4.74 -12.26
N GLN A 413 30.95 3.65 -11.75
CA GLN A 413 31.27 2.47 -12.52
C GLN A 413 30.55 1.26 -11.93
N ILE A 414 29.79 0.55 -12.75
CA ILE A 414 29.08 -0.67 -12.36
C ILE A 414 29.36 -1.78 -13.40
N GLY A 415 29.22 -3.02 -12.96
CA GLY A 415 29.45 -4.18 -13.81
C GLY A 415 28.27 -5.14 -13.76
N ALA A 416 28.02 -5.83 -14.87
CA ALA A 416 26.97 -6.83 -15.00
C ALA A 416 27.43 -8.00 -15.89
N ILE A 417 26.65 -9.08 -15.91
CA ILE A 417 26.82 -10.21 -16.82
C ILE A 417 25.81 -10.08 -17.96
N ALA A 418 26.26 -10.33 -19.19
CA ALA A 418 25.42 -10.28 -20.38
C ALA A 418 24.20 -11.20 -20.27
N ASN A 419 23.07 -10.73 -20.79
CA ASN A 419 21.77 -11.44 -20.77
C ASN A 419 21.30 -11.86 -19.36
N SER A 420 21.63 -11.07 -18.33
CA SER A 420 21.35 -11.39 -16.93
C SER A 420 21.03 -10.11 -16.12
N LYS A 421 20.31 -10.29 -15.02
CA LYS A 421 20.12 -9.28 -13.98
C LYS A 421 21.28 -9.24 -12.96
N THR A 422 22.24 -10.15 -13.10
CA THR A 422 23.33 -10.28 -12.13
C THR A 422 24.35 -9.18 -12.33
N MET A 423 24.54 -8.37 -11.30
CA MET A 423 25.63 -7.40 -11.23
C MET A 423 26.93 -8.09 -10.77
N THR A 424 28.06 -7.66 -11.31
CA THR A 424 29.40 -8.10 -10.92
C THR A 424 30.06 -7.15 -9.92
N THR A 425 29.45 -5.98 -9.69
CA THR A 425 29.84 -4.98 -8.69
C THR A 425 28.70 -4.68 -7.73
N GLN A 426 28.99 -4.00 -6.64
CA GLN A 426 27.94 -3.41 -5.82
C GLN A 426 27.21 -2.29 -6.59
N PRO A 427 25.94 -1.99 -6.28
CA PRO A 427 25.25 -0.82 -6.78
C PRO A 427 26.03 0.46 -6.49
N GLY A 428 25.95 1.45 -7.38
CA GLY A 428 26.47 2.78 -7.12
C GLY A 428 25.55 3.57 -6.19
N TYR A 429 26.11 4.55 -5.48
CA TYR A 429 25.36 5.48 -4.63
C TYR A 429 25.71 6.91 -4.98
N ILE A 430 24.72 7.78 -5.05
CA ILE A 430 24.84 9.21 -5.28
C ILE A 430 24.35 9.94 -4.03
N PRO A 431 25.25 10.36 -3.13
CA PRO A 431 24.87 11.17 -1.98
C PRO A 431 24.46 12.57 -2.42
N ILE A 432 23.31 13.02 -1.94
CA ILE A 432 22.73 14.33 -2.20
C ILE A 432 22.62 15.09 -0.89
N ARG A 433 23.13 16.32 -0.86
CA ARG A 433 23.11 17.16 0.33
C ARG A 433 22.60 18.56 -0.02
N ASN A 434 21.90 19.15 0.93
CA ASN A 434 21.61 20.57 0.92
C ASN A 434 22.78 21.30 1.61
N ALA A 435 23.55 22.06 0.85
CA ALA A 435 24.70 22.80 1.35
C ALA A 435 24.34 24.20 1.90
N SER A 436 23.03 24.51 2.03
CA SER A 436 22.52 25.80 2.50
C SER A 436 21.24 25.60 3.29
N GLY A 437 20.48 26.65 3.55
CA GLY A 437 19.20 26.59 4.25
C GLY A 437 18.03 26.20 3.35
N GLY A 438 16.81 26.30 3.88
CA GLY A 438 15.59 25.97 3.16
C GLY A 438 15.43 24.47 2.88
N LEU A 439 14.45 24.13 2.07
CA LEU A 439 14.13 22.76 1.72
C LEU A 439 14.57 22.46 0.28
N LEU A 440 15.48 21.51 0.11
CA LEU A 440 15.99 21.07 -1.18
C LEU A 440 15.05 20.05 -1.82
N ALA A 441 14.33 20.42 -2.86
CA ALA A 441 13.60 19.49 -3.71
C ALA A 441 14.47 19.12 -4.92
N TRP A 442 14.60 17.83 -5.22
CA TRP A 442 15.44 17.34 -6.31
C TRP A 442 14.77 16.22 -7.09
N SER A 443 15.16 16.06 -8.35
CA SER A 443 14.75 14.98 -9.23
C SER A 443 15.95 14.34 -9.91
N VAL A 444 15.77 13.09 -10.37
CA VAL A 444 16.77 12.30 -11.07
C VAL A 444 16.38 12.16 -12.53
N ILE A 445 17.29 12.50 -13.42
CA ILE A 445 17.11 12.36 -14.87
C ILE A 445 18.17 11.39 -15.38
N LEU A 446 17.73 10.32 -16.05
CA LEU A 446 18.60 9.35 -16.70
C LEU A 446 18.71 9.68 -18.19
N SER A 447 19.93 9.71 -18.72
CA SER A 447 20.19 9.91 -20.14
C SER A 447 21.22 8.89 -20.63
N TYR A 448 20.94 8.24 -21.75
CA TYR A 448 21.76 7.17 -22.29
C TYR A 448 22.56 7.66 -23.50
N GLN A 449 23.87 7.39 -23.50
CA GLN A 449 24.73 7.55 -24.68
C GLN A 449 24.81 6.24 -25.49
N THR A 450 24.67 5.08 -24.80
CA THR A 450 24.74 3.76 -25.43
C THR A 450 23.62 2.87 -24.90
N GLY A 451 22.77 2.35 -25.79
CA GLY A 451 21.60 1.56 -25.42
C GLY A 451 20.53 2.40 -24.71
N SER A 452 19.55 1.76 -24.10
CA SER A 452 18.51 2.40 -23.29
C SER A 452 17.86 1.40 -22.32
N GLY A 453 17.23 1.90 -21.26
CA GLY A 453 16.40 1.09 -20.35
C GLY A 453 17.15 0.08 -19.48
N TRP A 454 18.47 0.18 -19.38
CA TRP A 454 19.29 -0.73 -18.59
C TRP A 454 19.73 -0.18 -17.23
N LEU A 455 19.55 1.12 -16.99
CA LEU A 455 19.93 1.80 -15.75
C LEU A 455 18.69 2.10 -14.93
N PHE A 456 18.75 1.80 -13.65
CA PHE A 456 17.67 1.96 -12.69
C PHE A 456 18.13 2.74 -11.48
N VAL A 457 17.19 3.43 -10.85
CA VAL A 457 17.37 4.14 -9.57
C VAL A 457 16.26 3.75 -8.61
N ASP A 458 16.54 3.79 -7.30
CA ASP A 458 15.52 3.54 -6.26
C ASP A 458 14.56 4.71 -6.09
N TYR A 459 15.05 5.94 -6.26
CA TYR A 459 14.25 7.15 -6.14
C TYR A 459 14.39 8.02 -7.38
N SER A 460 13.27 8.48 -7.93
CA SER A 460 13.24 9.43 -9.06
C SER A 460 13.28 10.89 -8.60
N SER A 461 13.02 11.15 -7.33
CA SER A 461 13.04 12.49 -6.72
C SER A 461 13.04 12.38 -5.19
N GLY A 462 13.22 13.52 -4.51
CA GLY A 462 13.19 13.56 -3.06
C GLY A 462 13.23 14.98 -2.50
N LEU A 463 13.15 15.05 -1.17
CA LEU A 463 13.26 16.27 -0.38
C LEU A 463 14.42 16.19 0.59
N GLY A 464 15.20 17.26 0.69
CA GLY A 464 16.34 17.40 1.59
C GLY A 464 17.51 16.50 1.23
N ASN A 465 18.25 16.05 2.24
CA ASN A 465 19.38 15.15 2.07
C ASN A 465 18.93 13.73 1.74
N GLY A 466 19.71 13.02 0.95
CA GLY A 466 19.40 11.66 0.58
C GLY A 466 20.55 10.96 -0.13
N SER A 467 20.32 9.74 -0.55
CA SER A 467 21.23 8.97 -1.39
C SER A 467 20.41 8.21 -2.41
N VAL A 468 20.77 8.34 -3.68
CA VAL A 468 20.16 7.58 -4.76
C VAL A 468 21.04 6.39 -5.08
N ARG A 469 20.47 5.19 -4.94
CA ARG A 469 21.10 3.95 -5.36
C ARG A 469 20.87 3.75 -6.85
N VAL A 470 21.94 3.39 -7.58
CA VAL A 470 21.88 3.11 -9.02
C VAL A 470 22.37 1.70 -9.30
N TRP A 471 21.66 0.98 -10.17
CA TRP A 471 22.02 -0.37 -10.61
C TRP A 471 21.62 -0.62 -12.05
N SER A 472 22.07 -1.74 -12.63
CA SER A 472 21.77 -2.09 -14.01
C SER A 472 21.00 -3.42 -14.10
N ASP A 473 20.20 -3.56 -15.16
CA ASP A 473 19.64 -4.81 -15.66
C ASP A 473 20.19 -5.03 -17.08
N ALA A 474 21.05 -6.03 -17.21
CA ALA A 474 21.70 -6.37 -18.47
C ALA A 474 21.02 -7.53 -19.23
N THR A 475 19.75 -7.84 -18.91
CA THR A 475 18.99 -8.95 -19.53
C THR A 475 18.95 -8.86 -21.06
N ASN A 476 18.94 -7.62 -21.60
CA ASN A 476 18.89 -7.37 -23.03
C ASN A 476 20.19 -6.75 -23.57
N LEU A 477 21.30 -6.87 -22.85
CA LEU A 477 22.58 -6.31 -23.24
C LEU A 477 23.60 -7.43 -23.57
N GLY A 478 24.31 -7.27 -24.69
CA GLY A 478 25.49 -8.06 -25.00
C GLY A 478 26.71 -7.61 -24.17
N ALA A 479 27.78 -8.40 -24.21
CA ALA A 479 29.04 -8.02 -23.60
C ALA A 479 29.60 -6.75 -24.26
N GLY A 480 30.07 -5.79 -23.45
CA GLY A 480 30.55 -4.50 -23.93
C GLY A 480 30.50 -3.42 -22.87
N THR A 481 30.77 -2.19 -23.28
CA THR A 481 30.72 -1.00 -22.39
C THR A 481 29.56 -0.10 -22.81
N TYR A 482 28.74 0.26 -21.84
CA TYR A 482 27.57 1.12 -22.01
C TYR A 482 27.74 2.38 -21.17
N GLN A 483 27.33 3.51 -21.71
CA GLN A 483 27.47 4.81 -21.06
C GLN A 483 26.11 5.48 -20.89
N ALA A 484 25.94 6.09 -19.74
CA ALA A 484 24.79 6.90 -19.37
C ALA A 484 25.22 8.06 -18.48
N THR A 485 24.35 9.00 -18.26
CA THR A 485 24.49 10.03 -17.24
C THR A 485 23.30 10.01 -16.29
N VAL A 486 23.59 10.27 -15.03
CA VAL A 486 22.57 10.52 -13.99
C VAL A 486 22.66 12.00 -13.63
N THR A 487 21.61 12.75 -13.90
CA THR A 487 21.54 14.17 -13.54
C THR A 487 20.65 14.34 -12.33
N ILE A 488 21.20 14.88 -11.25
CA ILE A 488 20.41 15.36 -10.12
C ILE A 488 20.06 16.81 -10.40
N ASN A 489 18.78 17.11 -10.52
CA ASN A 489 18.26 18.42 -10.84
C ASN A 489 17.44 18.97 -9.68
N ALA A 490 17.86 20.06 -9.09
CA ALA A 490 17.17 20.76 -8.01
C ALA A 490 16.69 22.18 -8.44
N GLY A 491 16.43 22.38 -9.71
CA GLY A 491 15.93 23.65 -10.24
C GLY A 491 16.90 24.80 -9.93
N SER A 492 16.39 25.86 -9.30
CA SER A 492 17.20 27.02 -8.91
C SER A 492 18.30 26.73 -7.89
N ALA A 493 18.20 25.62 -7.14
CA ALA A 493 19.22 25.18 -6.19
C ALA A 493 20.47 24.56 -6.88
N GLY A 494 20.40 24.30 -8.18
CA GLY A 494 21.49 23.77 -8.97
C GLY A 494 21.16 22.43 -9.64
N SER A 495 22.07 22.00 -10.49
CA SER A 495 21.99 20.71 -11.19
C SER A 495 23.41 20.14 -11.33
N GLN A 496 23.55 18.83 -11.14
CA GLN A 496 24.82 18.14 -11.33
C GLN A 496 24.63 16.84 -12.10
N THR A 497 25.46 16.64 -13.12
CA THR A 497 25.44 15.45 -13.98
C THR A 497 26.62 14.56 -13.67
N ILE A 498 26.35 13.30 -13.40
CA ILE A 498 27.32 12.27 -13.02
C ILE A 498 27.41 11.27 -14.19
N PRO A 499 28.57 11.13 -14.85
CA PRO A 499 28.78 10.10 -15.84
C PRO A 499 28.78 8.72 -15.21
N LEU A 500 28.14 7.76 -15.88
CA LEU A 500 28.05 6.37 -15.45
C LEU A 500 28.50 5.45 -16.56
N THR A 501 29.38 4.50 -16.22
CA THR A 501 29.85 3.47 -17.12
C THR A 501 29.43 2.10 -16.59
N LEU A 502 28.75 1.32 -17.44
CA LEU A 502 28.42 -0.09 -17.21
C LEU A 502 29.34 -0.95 -18.06
N THR A 503 30.09 -1.84 -17.43
CA THR A 503 30.87 -2.89 -18.11
C THR A 503 30.10 -4.22 -18.02
N VAL A 504 29.65 -4.72 -19.15
CA VAL A 504 28.95 -6.00 -19.26
C VAL A 504 29.93 -7.08 -19.66
N ALA A 505 30.20 -8.02 -18.76
CA ALA A 505 31.05 -9.18 -19.02
C ALA A 505 30.28 -10.24 -19.81
N PRO A 506 30.95 -11.08 -20.63
CA PRO A 506 30.31 -12.24 -21.25
C PRO A 506 29.65 -13.15 -20.21
N ALA A 507 28.53 -13.74 -20.56
CA ALA A 507 27.92 -14.77 -19.73
C ALA A 507 28.91 -15.95 -19.55
N PRO A 508 29.09 -16.48 -18.33
CA PRO A 508 29.86 -17.67 -18.13
C PRO A 508 29.34 -18.82 -19.04
N PRO A 509 30.20 -19.62 -19.63
CA PRO A 509 29.73 -20.79 -20.35
C PRO A 509 28.86 -21.64 -19.41
N PRO A 510 27.76 -22.21 -19.88
CA PRO A 510 26.93 -23.06 -19.04
C PRO A 510 27.84 -24.17 -18.46
N PRO A 511 27.75 -24.45 -17.15
CA PRO A 511 28.48 -25.57 -16.57
C PRO A 511 28.12 -26.83 -17.36
N PRO A 512 29.10 -27.72 -17.61
CA PRO A 512 28.79 -29.02 -18.21
C PRO A 512 27.64 -29.62 -17.38
N PRO A 513 26.66 -30.26 -18.05
CA PRO A 513 25.56 -30.88 -17.34
C PRO A 513 26.15 -31.80 -16.27
N PRO A 514 25.78 -31.69 -15.01
CA PRO A 514 26.26 -32.60 -13.99
C PRO A 514 25.91 -34.02 -14.42
N PRO A 515 26.79 -35.01 -14.13
CA PRO A 515 26.44 -36.41 -14.33
C PRO A 515 25.06 -36.65 -13.70
N PRO A 516 24.23 -37.54 -14.31
CA PRO A 516 22.93 -37.84 -13.74
C PRO A 516 23.09 -38.18 -12.25
N ALA A 517 22.58 -37.36 -11.38
CA ALA A 517 22.72 -37.56 -9.94
C ALA A 517 21.69 -38.58 -9.46
N VAL A 518 22.14 -39.55 -8.70
CA VAL A 518 21.25 -40.45 -7.95
C VAL A 518 20.42 -39.59 -7.00
N THR A 519 19.10 -39.63 -7.13
CA THR A 519 18.21 -38.88 -6.26
C THR A 519 17.21 -39.78 -5.57
N VAL A 520 16.99 -39.55 -4.31
CA VAL A 520 15.93 -40.18 -3.52
C VAL A 520 14.84 -39.12 -3.30
N SER A 521 13.66 -39.36 -3.84
CA SER A 521 12.52 -38.46 -3.71
C SER A 521 11.63 -38.82 -2.52
N GLN A 522 11.46 -40.11 -2.25
CA GLN A 522 10.62 -40.60 -1.14
C GLN A 522 11.16 -41.92 -0.61
N VAL A 523 10.95 -42.14 0.68
CA VAL A 523 11.15 -43.45 1.33
C VAL A 523 9.85 -43.82 2.01
N LEU A 524 9.26 -44.93 1.59
CA LEU A 524 7.92 -45.34 1.90
C LEU A 524 7.92 -46.72 2.59
N ASN A 525 6.92 -46.99 3.38
CA ASN A 525 6.61 -48.35 3.82
C ASN A 525 6.18 -49.17 2.61
N ALA A 526 6.77 -50.36 2.41
CA ALA A 526 6.51 -51.15 1.21
C ALA A 526 5.10 -51.77 1.14
N ALA A 527 4.42 -51.91 2.26
CA ALA A 527 3.06 -52.48 2.29
C ALA A 527 1.99 -51.47 1.90
N THR A 528 2.13 -50.22 2.35
CA THR A 528 1.11 -49.16 2.19
C THR A 528 1.50 -48.10 1.16
N LEU A 529 2.76 -48.07 0.74
CA LEU A 529 3.36 -47.04 -0.11
C LEU A 529 3.14 -45.61 0.43
N THR A 530 3.13 -45.48 1.74
CA THR A 530 3.00 -44.21 2.45
C THR A 530 4.26 -43.89 3.23
N GLN A 531 4.52 -42.62 3.45
CA GLN A 531 5.64 -42.16 4.26
C GLN A 531 5.29 -42.28 5.76
N THR A 532 5.72 -43.38 6.36
CA THR A 532 5.54 -43.68 7.79
C THR A 532 6.88 -44.04 8.40
N PRO A 533 7.03 -44.04 9.74
CA PRO A 533 8.24 -44.57 10.36
C PRO A 533 8.56 -45.99 9.88
N LEU A 534 9.81 -46.22 9.57
CA LEU A 534 10.32 -47.58 9.23
C LEU A 534 10.62 -48.34 10.50
N VAL A 535 10.66 -49.67 10.39
CA VAL A 535 11.00 -50.55 11.51
C VAL A 535 12.20 -51.40 11.09
N ALA A 536 13.13 -51.66 12.02
CA ALA A 536 14.24 -52.56 11.76
C ALA A 536 13.73 -53.95 11.33
N GLY A 537 14.18 -54.45 10.21
CA GLY A 537 13.70 -55.71 9.59
C GLY A 537 12.45 -55.56 8.72
N SER A 538 11.75 -54.45 8.71
CA SER A 538 10.57 -54.23 7.85
C SER A 538 10.96 -54.00 6.39
N LEU A 539 9.97 -54.00 5.53
CA LEU A 539 10.15 -53.68 4.11
C LEU A 539 9.89 -52.22 3.81
N ALA A 540 10.77 -51.63 3.01
CA ALA A 540 10.65 -50.25 2.57
C ALA A 540 10.81 -50.16 1.03
N THR A 541 10.20 -49.12 0.45
CA THR A 541 10.31 -48.74 -0.94
C THR A 541 10.93 -47.34 -1.03
N ILE A 542 12.02 -47.24 -1.79
CA ILE A 542 12.61 -45.96 -2.17
C ILE A 542 12.11 -45.58 -3.55
N MET A 543 11.64 -44.38 -3.72
CA MET A 543 11.32 -43.78 -5.02
C MET A 543 12.35 -42.67 -5.32
N GLY A 544 12.70 -42.54 -6.61
CA GLY A 544 13.72 -41.57 -7.01
C GLY A 544 14.01 -41.58 -8.49
N SER A 545 15.21 -41.14 -8.87
CA SER A 545 15.71 -41.26 -10.24
C SER A 545 17.19 -41.65 -10.24
N HIS A 546 17.58 -42.33 -11.30
CA HIS A 546 18.92 -42.92 -11.46
C HIS A 546 19.30 -43.87 -10.32
N LEU A 547 18.31 -44.65 -9.85
CA LEU A 547 18.47 -45.60 -8.76
C LEU A 547 18.99 -46.97 -9.23
N SER A 548 19.14 -47.18 -10.55
CA SER A 548 19.66 -48.42 -11.15
C SER A 548 21.10 -48.26 -11.63
N GLY A 549 21.81 -49.37 -11.74
CA GLY A 549 23.17 -49.41 -12.23
C GLY A 549 23.72 -50.83 -12.23
N LYS A 550 24.99 -51.00 -12.64
CA LYS A 550 25.70 -52.29 -12.53
C LYS A 550 25.95 -52.67 -11.07
N SER A 551 26.10 -51.67 -10.22
CA SER A 551 26.29 -51.85 -8.79
C SER A 551 25.39 -50.87 -8.06
N VAL A 552 24.42 -51.39 -7.29
CA VAL A 552 23.49 -50.59 -6.48
C VAL A 552 23.61 -51.04 -5.03
N SER A 553 23.71 -50.08 -4.14
CA SER A 553 23.68 -50.31 -2.71
C SER A 553 22.89 -49.24 -1.97
N VAL A 554 22.26 -49.62 -0.89
CA VAL A 554 21.57 -48.71 0.01
C VAL A 554 22.12 -48.92 1.41
N THR A 555 22.48 -47.85 2.07
CA THR A 555 22.96 -47.89 3.46
C THR A 555 22.11 -46.99 4.38
N PHE A 556 21.98 -47.42 5.61
CA PHE A 556 21.36 -46.67 6.71
C PHE A 556 22.43 -46.45 7.78
N ASP A 557 22.90 -45.22 7.98
CA ASP A 557 24.07 -44.90 8.84
C ASP A 557 25.28 -45.82 8.53
N GLY A 558 25.49 -46.19 7.24
CA GLY A 558 26.54 -47.10 6.81
C GLY A 558 26.16 -48.60 6.86
N ALA A 559 25.10 -49.00 7.55
CA ALA A 559 24.62 -50.39 7.57
C ALA A 559 23.92 -50.73 6.24
N ALA A 560 24.39 -51.79 5.54
CA ALA A 560 23.82 -52.16 4.26
C ALA A 560 22.42 -52.77 4.39
N ALA A 561 21.50 -52.34 3.54
CA ALA A 561 20.17 -52.91 3.37
C ALA A 561 20.21 -54.09 2.40
N THR A 562 19.35 -55.08 2.61
CA THR A 562 19.12 -56.17 1.65
C THR A 562 18.18 -55.69 0.54
N LEU A 563 18.68 -55.58 -0.69
CA LEU A 563 17.87 -55.15 -1.83
C LEU A 563 17.02 -56.32 -2.36
N LEU A 564 15.76 -56.09 -2.60
CA LEU A 564 14.80 -57.06 -3.11
C LEU A 564 14.43 -56.81 -4.56
N TYR A 565 14.44 -55.52 -4.93
CA TYR A 565 14.15 -55.07 -6.30
C TYR A 565 14.85 -53.73 -6.55
N THR A 566 15.35 -53.54 -7.76
CA THR A 566 15.97 -52.28 -8.21
C THR A 566 15.52 -51.95 -9.62
N SER A 567 15.14 -50.69 -9.83
CA SER A 567 14.89 -50.08 -11.13
C SER A 567 15.39 -48.64 -11.11
N ASP A 568 15.33 -47.94 -12.23
CA ASP A 568 15.80 -46.56 -12.31
C ASP A 568 15.02 -45.61 -11.41
N THR A 569 13.77 -45.97 -11.06
CA THR A 569 12.87 -45.11 -10.28
C THR A 569 12.45 -45.69 -8.94
N GLN A 570 12.79 -46.97 -8.66
CA GLN A 570 12.33 -47.66 -7.45
C GLN A 570 13.34 -48.70 -6.95
N ILE A 571 13.54 -48.71 -5.63
CA ILE A 571 14.23 -49.78 -4.92
C ILE A 571 13.33 -50.32 -3.81
N ASN A 572 13.11 -51.65 -3.77
CA ASN A 572 12.49 -52.29 -2.59
C ASN A 572 13.60 -52.99 -1.80
N LEU A 573 13.53 -52.84 -0.49
CA LEU A 573 14.56 -53.35 0.40
C LEU A 573 14.01 -53.81 1.74
N GLN A 574 14.81 -54.61 2.44
CA GLN A 574 14.62 -54.80 3.88
C GLN A 574 15.50 -53.84 4.67
N VAL A 575 14.89 -53.14 5.61
CA VAL A 575 15.55 -52.23 6.54
C VAL A 575 16.50 -53.03 7.44
N PRO A 576 17.77 -52.63 7.60
CA PRO A 576 18.73 -53.39 8.42
C PRO A 576 18.27 -53.61 9.85
N LEU A 577 18.38 -54.86 10.33
CA LEU A 577 18.07 -55.24 11.69
C LEU A 577 18.91 -54.52 12.76
N SER A 578 20.14 -54.10 12.39
CA SER A 578 21.05 -53.33 13.23
C SER A 578 20.52 -51.95 13.64
N LEU A 579 19.43 -51.49 13.03
CA LEU A 579 18.79 -50.22 13.37
C LEU A 579 17.80 -50.32 14.56
N SER A 580 17.65 -51.54 15.10
CA SER A 580 16.78 -51.74 16.30
C SER A 580 17.17 -50.80 17.43
N GLY A 581 16.17 -50.11 18.03
CA GLY A 581 16.39 -49.15 19.09
C GLY A 581 16.74 -47.71 18.66
N LYS A 582 16.98 -47.48 17.37
CA LYS A 582 17.17 -46.11 16.82
C LYS A 582 15.82 -45.45 16.53
N THR A 583 15.79 -44.12 16.60
CA THR A 583 14.60 -43.30 16.25
C THR A 583 14.73 -42.65 14.88
N GLN A 584 15.95 -42.54 14.37
CA GLN A 584 16.27 -41.98 13.05
C GLN A 584 17.48 -42.65 12.45
N SER A 585 17.61 -42.58 11.13
CA SER A 585 18.81 -43.03 10.42
C SER A 585 18.98 -42.26 9.11
N SER A 586 20.22 -42.06 8.72
CA SER A 586 20.58 -41.42 7.45
C SER A 586 20.68 -42.49 6.34
N LEU A 587 19.80 -42.41 5.33
CA LEU A 587 19.77 -43.29 4.19
C LEU A 587 20.56 -42.68 3.02
N VAL A 588 21.41 -43.47 2.39
CA VAL A 588 22.14 -43.12 1.16
C VAL A 588 21.99 -44.24 0.14
N VAL A 589 21.63 -43.88 -1.06
CA VAL A 589 21.64 -44.78 -2.22
C VAL A 589 22.89 -44.50 -3.06
N THR A 590 23.63 -45.53 -3.42
CA THR A 590 24.78 -45.43 -4.32
C THR A 590 24.53 -46.33 -5.51
N ALA A 591 24.61 -45.76 -6.73
CA ALA A 591 24.53 -46.48 -8.00
C ALA A 591 25.77 -46.16 -8.85
N ASP A 592 26.50 -47.17 -9.26
CA ASP A 592 27.74 -47.07 -10.07
C ASP A 592 28.74 -46.01 -9.54
N GLY A 593 28.87 -45.94 -8.21
CA GLY A 593 29.79 -45.04 -7.54
C GLY A 593 29.25 -43.63 -7.31
N SER A 594 28.12 -43.25 -7.87
CA SER A 594 27.43 -41.99 -7.59
C SER A 594 26.48 -42.16 -6.41
N SER A 595 26.57 -41.30 -5.39
CA SER A 595 25.73 -41.37 -4.19
C SER A 595 24.67 -40.28 -4.18
N SER A 596 23.49 -40.63 -3.68
CA SER A 596 22.45 -39.63 -3.36
C SER A 596 22.88 -38.73 -2.21
N THR A 597 22.23 -37.58 -2.08
CA THR A 597 22.24 -36.85 -0.85
C THR A 597 21.64 -37.71 0.27
N PRO A 598 22.19 -37.66 1.51
CA PRO A 598 21.63 -38.37 2.65
C PRO A 598 20.17 -37.96 2.93
N VAL A 599 19.30 -38.93 3.10
CA VAL A 599 17.90 -38.72 3.46
C VAL A 599 17.65 -39.23 4.86
N MET A 600 17.19 -38.37 5.74
CA MET A 600 16.82 -38.76 7.12
C MET A 600 15.50 -39.49 7.11
N VAL A 601 15.48 -40.71 7.63
CA VAL A 601 14.27 -41.50 7.82
C VAL A 601 13.98 -41.69 9.30
N THR A 602 12.70 -41.60 9.67
CA THR A 602 12.24 -41.87 11.03
C THR A 602 12.09 -43.35 11.24
N LEU A 603 12.50 -43.85 12.39
CA LEU A 603 12.38 -45.23 12.81
C LEU A 603 11.45 -45.34 14.03
N ALA A 604 10.71 -46.43 14.09
CA ALA A 604 9.87 -46.78 15.22
C ALA A 604 10.17 -48.21 15.70
N PRO A 605 9.93 -48.53 17.00
CA PRO A 605 10.13 -49.86 17.53
C PRO A 605 9.12 -50.90 16.97
N ALA A 606 7.97 -50.42 16.50
CA ALA A 606 6.99 -51.21 15.75
C ALA A 606 6.15 -50.26 14.88
N TRP A 607 5.68 -50.68 13.74
CA TRP A 607 4.75 -49.92 12.88
C TRP A 607 4.04 -50.90 11.91
N PRO A 608 3.02 -51.65 12.36
CA PRO A 608 2.33 -52.62 11.55
C PRO A 608 1.73 -52.00 10.29
N ALA A 609 1.99 -52.60 9.13
CA ALA A 609 1.44 -52.19 7.85
C ALA A 609 1.03 -53.43 7.06
N ILE A 610 -0.26 -53.56 6.73
CA ILE A 610 -0.85 -54.68 6.01
C ILE A 610 -0.64 -54.44 4.52
N PHE A 611 -0.17 -55.46 3.80
CA PHE A 611 0.01 -55.37 2.35
C PHE A 611 -1.31 -55.27 1.61
N ALA A 612 -1.35 -54.54 0.51
CA ALA A 612 -2.47 -54.54 -0.40
C ALA A 612 -2.72 -55.98 -0.87
N ASN A 613 -3.96 -56.48 -0.79
CA ASN A 613 -4.32 -57.87 -1.01
C ASN A 613 -3.61 -58.89 -0.06
N GLY A 614 -3.03 -58.42 1.02
CA GLY A 614 -2.31 -59.24 2.01
C GLY A 614 -3.19 -59.90 3.07
N VAL A 615 -4.51 -59.92 2.91
CA VAL A 615 -5.42 -60.63 3.79
C VAL A 615 -6.08 -61.77 3.01
N LEU A 616 -5.76 -62.98 3.42
CA LEU A 616 -6.29 -64.21 2.79
C LEU A 616 -7.28 -64.89 3.74
N ASN A 617 -8.31 -65.47 3.14
CA ASN A 617 -9.26 -66.34 3.81
C ASN A 617 -8.59 -67.72 4.13
N GLY A 618 -9.27 -68.54 4.90
CA GLY A 618 -8.74 -69.87 5.25
C GLY A 618 -8.48 -70.82 4.03
N ASP A 619 -9.06 -70.56 2.88
CA ASP A 619 -8.86 -71.24 1.60
C ASP A 619 -7.76 -70.62 0.72
N ASN A 620 -7.01 -69.65 1.23
CA ASN A 620 -6.01 -68.85 0.57
C ASN A 620 -6.53 -67.90 -0.53
N SER A 621 -7.84 -67.71 -0.66
CA SER A 621 -8.36 -66.65 -1.53
C SER A 621 -8.15 -65.29 -0.89
N VAL A 622 -7.90 -64.22 -1.70
CA VAL A 622 -7.80 -62.85 -1.18
C VAL A 622 -9.18 -62.41 -0.69
N ASN A 623 -9.25 -61.93 0.54
CA ASN A 623 -10.51 -61.40 1.10
C ASN A 623 -10.99 -60.18 0.31
N GLY A 624 -12.22 -60.19 -0.13
CA GLY A 624 -12.84 -59.15 -0.90
C GLY A 624 -14.27 -59.48 -1.34
N PRO A 625 -14.91 -58.64 -2.16
CA PRO A 625 -16.31 -58.86 -2.57
C PRO A 625 -16.56 -60.19 -3.27
N GLY A 626 -15.56 -60.71 -4.00
CA GLY A 626 -15.64 -62.01 -4.69
C GLY A 626 -15.37 -63.22 -3.80
N ALA A 627 -14.77 -63.03 -2.63
CA ALA A 627 -14.41 -64.08 -1.68
C ALA A 627 -14.55 -63.53 -0.24
N PRO A 628 -15.78 -63.32 0.24
CA PRO A 628 -16.01 -62.82 1.62
C PRO A 628 -15.79 -63.95 2.64
N THR A 629 -15.24 -63.62 3.81
CA THR A 629 -15.11 -64.54 4.94
C THR A 629 -16.33 -64.44 5.86
N LYS A 630 -16.44 -65.32 6.84
CA LYS A 630 -17.54 -65.28 7.85
C LYS A 630 -16.99 -65.33 9.26
N ALA A 631 -17.86 -65.02 10.23
CA ALA A 631 -17.57 -65.16 11.65
C ALA A 631 -17.06 -66.58 11.96
N GLY A 632 -16.02 -66.70 12.79
CA GLY A 632 -15.34 -67.92 13.16
C GLY A 632 -14.28 -68.42 12.22
N ASP A 633 -14.22 -67.97 10.93
CA ASP A 633 -13.15 -68.29 10.00
C ASP A 633 -11.83 -67.67 10.42
N VAL A 634 -10.72 -68.24 9.97
CA VAL A 634 -9.38 -67.70 10.24
C VAL A 634 -8.87 -66.95 9.05
N LEU A 635 -8.53 -65.69 9.21
CA LEU A 635 -7.82 -64.86 8.23
C LEU A 635 -6.32 -65.00 8.40
N GLN A 636 -5.59 -65.08 7.29
CA GLN A 636 -4.14 -64.98 7.24
C GLN A 636 -3.77 -63.58 6.76
N ILE A 637 -3.13 -62.79 7.61
CA ILE A 637 -2.80 -61.40 7.36
C ILE A 637 -1.29 -61.30 7.14
N PHE A 638 -0.88 -60.80 5.97
CA PHE A 638 0.52 -60.53 5.66
C PHE A 638 0.79 -59.04 5.86
N ALA A 639 1.74 -58.76 6.70
CA ALA A 639 2.10 -57.39 7.10
C ALA A 639 3.63 -57.26 7.19
N THR A 640 4.09 -56.03 7.27
CA THR A 640 5.48 -55.69 7.64
C THR A 640 5.51 -54.77 8.82
N GLY A 641 6.65 -54.58 9.49
CA GLY A 641 6.81 -53.66 10.61
C GLY A 641 6.33 -54.22 11.96
N ILE A 642 6.30 -55.54 12.11
CA ILE A 642 5.99 -56.24 13.34
C ILE A 642 7.25 -57.06 13.74
N PRO A 643 8.20 -56.45 14.49
CA PRO A 643 9.43 -57.17 14.85
C PRO A 643 9.17 -58.29 15.85
N SER A 644 10.11 -59.24 15.98
CA SER A 644 10.02 -60.31 16.97
C SER A 644 10.03 -59.74 18.39
N GLY A 645 9.29 -60.41 19.30
CA GLY A 645 9.22 -60.03 20.73
C GLY A 645 8.20 -58.94 21.07
N VAL A 646 7.43 -58.40 20.11
CA VAL A 646 6.29 -57.51 20.41
C VAL A 646 5.01 -58.34 20.68
N THR A 647 4.10 -57.80 21.51
CA THR A 647 2.78 -58.35 21.66
C THR A 647 1.87 -57.87 20.53
N VAL A 648 1.33 -58.82 19.75
CA VAL A 648 0.44 -58.54 18.63
C VAL A 648 -1.01 -58.68 19.06
N SER A 649 -1.86 -57.75 18.66
CA SER A 649 -3.32 -57.83 18.80
C SER A 649 -3.98 -57.38 17.48
N ALA A 650 -5.21 -57.83 17.28
CA ALA A 650 -5.98 -57.47 16.11
C ALA A 650 -7.43 -57.14 16.49
N GLN A 651 -8.00 -56.19 15.77
CA GLN A 651 -9.41 -55.82 15.88
C GLN A 651 -10.08 -55.89 14.51
N ILE A 652 -11.27 -56.47 14.47
CA ILE A 652 -12.12 -56.52 13.27
C ILE A 652 -13.46 -55.89 13.61
N GLY A 653 -13.82 -54.78 12.92
CA GLY A 653 -15.05 -54.04 13.19
C GLY A 653 -15.10 -53.44 14.59
N GLY A 654 -13.94 -53.14 15.19
CA GLY A 654 -13.83 -52.61 16.55
C GLY A 654 -13.91 -53.67 17.65
N GLN A 655 -14.03 -54.96 17.31
CA GLN A 655 -14.03 -56.09 18.26
C GLN A 655 -12.64 -56.76 18.26
N ASP A 656 -12.16 -57.14 19.42
CA ASP A 656 -10.90 -57.88 19.55
C ASP A 656 -11.01 -59.26 18.91
N SER A 657 -10.01 -59.57 18.12
CA SER A 657 -9.94 -60.83 17.38
C SER A 657 -9.02 -61.83 18.08
N ASN A 658 -9.41 -63.07 18.10
CA ASN A 658 -8.62 -64.12 18.71
C ASN A 658 -7.39 -64.47 17.82
N LEU A 659 -6.20 -64.12 18.33
CA LEU A 659 -4.94 -64.40 17.68
C LEU A 659 -4.63 -65.91 17.66
N ARG A 660 -4.36 -66.47 16.49
CA ARG A 660 -3.98 -67.87 16.29
C ARG A 660 -2.50 -68.04 16.03
N TYR A 661 -1.90 -67.08 15.38
CA TYR A 661 -0.47 -67.06 15.05
C TYR A 661 -0.01 -65.66 14.83
N ALA A 662 1.21 -65.31 15.22
CA ALA A 662 1.93 -64.08 14.83
C ALA A 662 3.42 -64.38 14.81
N GLY A 663 4.05 -64.20 13.66
CA GLY A 663 5.47 -64.43 13.46
C GLY A 663 5.89 -64.17 12.03
N ASP A 664 7.16 -64.42 11.74
CA ASP A 664 7.66 -64.27 10.38
C ASP A 664 6.95 -65.22 9.40
N ALA A 665 6.64 -64.67 8.22
CA ALA A 665 6.03 -65.47 7.15
C ALA A 665 7.06 -66.40 6.52
N PRO A 666 6.83 -67.73 6.49
CA PRO A 666 7.80 -68.66 5.95
C PRO A 666 8.22 -68.35 4.49
N GLY A 667 9.52 -68.17 4.26
CA GLY A 667 10.08 -67.92 2.94
C GLY A 667 9.90 -66.47 2.43
N LEU A 668 9.32 -65.54 3.22
CA LEU A 668 9.12 -64.14 2.83
C LEU A 668 9.91 -63.20 3.77
N LEU A 669 11.02 -62.71 3.26
CA LEU A 669 11.92 -61.82 3.99
C LEU A 669 11.21 -60.51 4.36
N GLY A 670 11.23 -60.08 5.66
CA GLY A 670 10.66 -58.86 6.15
C GLY A 670 9.13 -58.77 6.19
N VAL A 671 8.47 -59.90 5.95
CA VAL A 671 7.02 -60.06 6.03
C VAL A 671 6.65 -60.88 7.27
N GLN A 672 5.68 -60.43 8.01
CA GLN A 672 5.08 -61.16 9.11
C GLN A 672 3.69 -61.70 8.71
N GLN A 673 3.37 -62.89 9.18
CA GLN A 673 2.05 -63.49 9.05
C GLN A 673 1.35 -63.42 10.42
N VAL A 674 0.13 -62.94 10.38
CA VAL A 674 -0.72 -62.89 11.57
C VAL A 674 -2.05 -63.59 11.25
N ASN A 675 -2.36 -64.68 11.96
CA ASN A 675 -3.62 -65.42 11.77
C ASN A 675 -4.59 -65.06 12.91
N VAL A 676 -5.76 -64.58 12.53
CA VAL A 676 -6.80 -64.17 13.51
C VAL A 676 -8.14 -64.81 13.15
N ALA A 677 -8.90 -65.18 14.17
CA ALA A 677 -10.29 -65.60 13.98
C ALA A 677 -11.19 -64.36 13.84
N VAL A 678 -12.09 -64.41 12.86
CA VAL A 678 -13.13 -63.37 12.73
C VAL A 678 -14.07 -63.43 13.90
N PRO A 679 -14.31 -62.33 14.65
CA PRO A 679 -15.19 -62.33 15.82
C PRO A 679 -16.62 -62.77 15.48
N ASP A 680 -17.29 -63.38 16.45
CA ASP A 680 -18.68 -63.77 16.32
C ASP A 680 -19.57 -62.52 16.16
N GLY A 681 -20.50 -62.58 15.19
CA GLY A 681 -21.39 -61.47 14.90
C GLY A 681 -20.80 -60.36 13.98
N ALA A 682 -19.55 -60.46 13.58
CA ALA A 682 -18.97 -59.56 12.56
C ALA A 682 -19.51 -59.93 11.16
N SER A 683 -20.03 -58.93 10.44
CA SER A 683 -20.62 -59.08 9.11
C SER A 683 -20.50 -57.80 8.27
N GLY A 684 -20.61 -57.92 6.96
CA GLY A 684 -20.55 -56.75 6.03
C GLY A 684 -19.14 -56.21 5.83
N ALA A 685 -19.01 -54.94 5.58
CA ALA A 685 -17.71 -54.26 5.48
C ALA A 685 -17.18 -53.96 6.90
N ALA A 686 -16.00 -54.45 7.21
CA ALA A 686 -15.37 -54.28 8.51
C ALA A 686 -13.91 -53.76 8.37
N SER A 687 -13.47 -52.92 9.29
CA SER A 687 -12.08 -52.50 9.35
C SER A 687 -11.25 -53.46 10.20
N LEU A 688 -10.16 -53.99 9.62
CA LEU A 688 -9.15 -54.75 10.35
C LEU A 688 -8.02 -53.82 10.77
N ILE A 689 -7.68 -53.84 12.04
CA ILE A 689 -6.53 -53.11 12.58
C ILE A 689 -5.60 -54.10 13.28
N LEU A 690 -4.33 -54.07 12.92
CA LEU A 690 -3.27 -54.78 13.63
C LEU A 690 -2.51 -53.80 14.53
N CYS A 691 -2.31 -54.20 15.77
CA CYS A 691 -1.48 -53.44 16.72
C CYS A 691 -0.29 -54.31 17.19
N ALA A 692 0.87 -53.68 17.32
CA ALA A 692 2.08 -54.27 17.87
C ALA A 692 2.57 -53.45 19.05
N THR A 693 2.73 -54.06 20.20
CA THR A 693 3.13 -53.40 21.46
C THR A 693 4.53 -53.93 21.83
N PRO A 694 5.56 -53.10 21.75
CA PRO A 694 6.89 -53.46 22.25
C PRO A 694 6.86 -53.65 23.79
N PRO A 695 7.77 -54.47 24.33
CA PRO A 695 7.86 -54.64 25.78
C PRO A 695 8.02 -53.32 26.54
N GLY A 696 7.07 -53.03 27.45
CA GLY A 696 7.08 -51.78 28.23
C GLY A 696 6.77 -50.50 27.43
N GLY A 697 6.39 -50.60 26.16
CA GLY A 697 6.09 -49.46 25.27
C GLY A 697 4.59 -49.29 25.00
N GLN A 698 4.28 -48.29 24.18
CA GLN A 698 2.93 -48.05 23.69
C GLN A 698 2.60 -48.94 22.47
N ALA A 699 1.32 -49.15 22.20
CA ALA A 699 0.86 -49.87 21.02
C ALA A 699 0.99 -49.01 19.76
N TYR A 700 1.53 -49.56 18.70
CA TYR A 700 1.55 -49.01 17.33
C TYR A 700 0.55 -49.80 16.48
N CYS A 701 -0.40 -49.13 15.87
CA CYS A 701 -1.45 -49.78 15.12
C CYS A 701 -1.40 -49.43 13.61
N SER A 702 -1.79 -50.41 12.79
CA SER A 702 -1.92 -50.20 11.35
C SER A 702 -3.05 -49.21 11.02
N THR A 703 -3.03 -48.65 9.83
CA THR A 703 -4.25 -48.10 9.22
C THR A 703 -5.28 -49.24 9.03
N GLY A 704 -6.55 -48.87 9.09
CA GLY A 704 -7.62 -49.85 8.92
C GLY A 704 -7.62 -50.46 7.52
N TYR A 705 -7.49 -51.79 7.42
CA TYR A 705 -7.64 -52.53 6.18
C TYR A 705 -9.11 -53.00 6.04
N GLN A 706 -9.68 -52.74 4.84
CA GLN A 706 -11.10 -53.06 4.61
C GLN A 706 -11.30 -54.55 4.33
N LEU A 707 -12.06 -55.20 5.15
CA LEU A 707 -12.50 -56.59 4.97
C LEU A 707 -13.92 -56.66 4.43
N VAL A 708 -14.20 -57.75 3.73
CA VAL A 708 -15.57 -58.12 3.36
C VAL A 708 -15.95 -59.39 4.09
N LEU A 709 -16.98 -59.31 4.94
CA LEU A 709 -17.51 -60.38 5.75
C LEU A 709 -18.91 -60.74 5.25
N ARG A 710 -19.33 -62.00 5.40
CA ARG A 710 -20.66 -62.50 5.03
C ARG A 710 -21.44 -63.06 6.24
#